data_8258806e78c2a571d7b2a0c18a4e1205
#
_entry.id   8258806e78c2a571d7b2a0c18a4e1205
#
_cell.length_a   1.000
_cell.length_b   1.000
_cell.length_c   1.000
_cell.angle_alpha   90.00
_cell.angle_beta   90.00
_cell.angle_gamma   90.00
#
_symmetry.space_group_name_H-M   'P 1'
#
loop_
_entity.id
_entity.type
_entity.pdbx_description
1 polymer ?
#
loop_
_entity_poly.entity_id
_entity_poly.type
_entity_poly.pdbx_seq_one_letter_code
_entity_poly.pdbx_strand_id
1 'polypeptide(L)'
;MRQLQQSAILASVVLFLALGCTPSSKEEKTARFEKALPVWAEGREKEMNLNLGFRASFTAEQGQEALIKVAAATLYRMYLNGHFIGSGPARAAHGYYRIDEFPVSDIIREGENILAIEVAGYNVNSYYTLDQPSFLLAEMSLDGQVVRATGSEGDFEAFQIKERLQKVERYSFQRPFTEYYRLSEGYDRWRTASDVPVETVQLATYPPVSLLPRHVAIPTFDVQEPVALHSKGNITKVTPESYHKDRSLASISDKLKGYTEAELEVYPVSQEIQEIVTSSQEAVNEPYASSSVASLKKEEFNLYDFGTNLSGFIGARVQCTEPARIMFYFDELLTDGDVRTKQRQSDICNHIVYELQPGVYDIETLESYTFRYLKLMVLEGTADVEKLYLREFSYPNNENAWFTSSNDKLNKVFEAAKQTFRQNAVDIFMDCPSRERAGWLCDSYFSSISERAFTGKTAVCDNFLENYALPERFEFLPEGMIPMCYPADHNDGVFIPNWSLWFIVQLDNYARNGGDPQLVAQLKTRVTNLLAYFANLENEDGLLEKLESWVFVEWSKANELVQDVNYPSNMLYSAALGCAGRLYGNKEWLKKSDNVKEAVLHQSYNGEFFVDNAIREESGELTITNNTTEACQYYAFFFNIATPESHPELWNKIVNDFGPNRDDQVTHPTVFRANAFIGNYLRMDILSRYNLQGQLVSEIQDYFYSMAHLTGTLWENMHSHASCNHGFASFIGYVLYRDVLGIKEVDRTKKKITIRFTDLDLEHCSGSMPVGDEVIKLAWSRENNTLQYKLEVPKGFKVEIENMSSAEIIPME
;
A
#
# COMPACT_ATOMS: atom_id res chain seq x y z
N MET A 1 -12.02 -25.64 81.37
CA MET A 1 -13.32 -26.05 82.01
C MET A 1 -14.42 -25.75 80.95
N ARG A 2 -15.11 -26.85 80.67
CA ARG A 2 -16.48 -26.94 80.13
C ARG A 2 -16.78 -26.34 78.80
N GLN A 3 -16.93 -27.14 77.81
CA GLN A 3 -18.09 -27.93 77.34
C GLN A 3 -19.02 -27.08 76.44
N LEU A 4 -19.06 -27.46 75.22
CA LEU A 4 -20.05 -28.23 74.44
C LEU A 4 -21.46 -27.60 74.40
N GLN A 5 -21.97 -27.30 73.30
CA GLN A 5 -23.09 -28.00 72.67
C GLN A 5 -23.35 -27.62 71.23
N GLN A 6 -23.65 -28.58 70.39
CA GLN A 6 -24.08 -28.62 69.02
C GLN A 6 -25.48 -28.01 68.83
N SER A 7 -25.74 -27.41 67.67
CA SER A 7 -27.07 -27.50 67.06
C SER A 7 -26.91 -27.39 65.51
N ALA A 8 -27.37 -28.43 64.88
CA ALA A 8 -27.50 -28.55 63.47
C ALA A 8 -28.68 -27.71 62.95
N ILE A 9 -28.51 -26.95 61.88
CA ILE A 9 -29.61 -26.42 61.04
C ILE A 9 -29.34 -26.81 59.59
N LEU A 10 -30.23 -27.64 59.03
CA LEU A 10 -30.40 -27.96 57.64
C LEU A 10 -30.61 -26.66 56.87
N ALA A 11 -29.78 -26.39 55.84
CA ALA A 11 -30.08 -25.42 54.83
C ALA A 11 -29.98 -26.08 53.46
N SER A 12 -31.10 -26.12 52.80
CA SER A 12 -31.34 -26.67 51.47
C SER A 12 -30.43 -25.98 50.43
N VAL A 13 -29.62 -26.76 49.73
CA VAL A 13 -28.86 -26.30 48.58
C VAL A 13 -29.79 -26.27 47.37
N VAL A 14 -30.18 -25.07 46.92
CA VAL A 14 -30.83 -24.86 45.64
C VAL A 14 -29.70 -24.72 44.60
N LEU A 15 -29.56 -25.77 43.80
CA LEU A 15 -28.61 -25.81 42.69
C LEU A 15 -29.18 -24.98 41.51
N PHE A 16 -28.74 -23.72 41.36
CA PHE A 16 -28.95 -22.96 40.13
C PHE A 16 -27.93 -23.43 39.10
N LEU A 17 -28.40 -24.23 38.16
CA LEU A 17 -27.68 -24.47 36.90
C LEU A 17 -27.72 -23.16 36.05
N ALA A 18 -26.73 -22.30 36.25
CA ALA A 18 -26.40 -21.25 35.28
C ALA A 18 -25.68 -21.91 34.11
N LEU A 19 -26.43 -22.16 33.05
CA LEU A 19 -25.83 -22.39 31.71
C LEU A 19 -25.14 -21.11 31.28
N GLY A 20 -23.89 -20.94 31.69
CA GLY A 20 -22.98 -19.94 31.14
C GLY A 20 -22.59 -20.39 29.73
N CYS A 21 -23.14 -19.74 28.71
CA CYS A 21 -22.49 -19.69 27.42
C CYS A 21 -21.15 -18.96 27.59
N THR A 22 -20.09 -19.70 27.83
CA THR A 22 -18.73 -19.21 27.56
C THR A 22 -18.65 -18.97 26.07
N PRO A 23 -18.29 -17.73 25.61
CA PRO A 23 -17.88 -17.57 24.24
C PRO A 23 -16.67 -18.49 24.04
N SER A 24 -16.77 -19.37 23.05
CA SER A 24 -15.63 -20.13 22.55
C SER A 24 -14.54 -19.13 22.20
N SER A 25 -13.55 -18.99 23.05
CA SER A 25 -12.27 -18.43 22.64
C SER A 25 -11.76 -19.38 21.56
N LYS A 26 -11.79 -18.94 20.31
CA LYS A 26 -10.92 -19.54 19.30
C LYS A 26 -9.52 -19.43 19.93
N GLU A 27 -8.94 -20.54 20.35
CA GLU A 27 -7.50 -20.61 20.57
C GLU A 27 -6.87 -20.10 19.27
N GLU A 28 -6.30 -18.90 19.28
CA GLU A 28 -5.37 -18.48 18.26
C GLU A 28 -4.27 -19.55 18.24
N LYS A 29 -4.30 -20.40 17.23
CA LYS A 29 -3.16 -21.27 16.94
C LYS A 29 -1.99 -20.34 16.74
N THR A 30 -1.13 -20.20 17.74
CA THR A 30 0.11 -19.45 17.62
C THR A 30 0.86 -20.05 16.43
N ALA A 31 0.97 -19.29 15.35
CA ALA A 31 1.72 -19.72 14.20
C ALA A 31 3.16 -19.99 14.66
N ARG A 32 3.63 -21.21 14.47
CA ARG A 32 4.97 -21.63 14.88
C ARG A 32 5.49 -22.72 13.96
N PHE A 33 6.80 -22.77 13.83
CA PHE A 33 7.49 -23.92 13.27
C PHE A 33 7.62 -25.02 14.36
N GLU A 34 7.57 -26.27 13.94
CA GLU A 34 7.76 -27.42 14.84
C GLU A 34 9.24 -27.81 14.95
N LYS A 35 9.97 -27.77 13.84
CA LYS A 35 11.36 -28.22 13.74
C LYS A 35 12.30 -27.21 13.08
N ALA A 36 11.79 -26.35 12.17
CA ALA A 36 12.64 -25.47 11.41
C ALA A 36 13.43 -24.48 12.27
N LEU A 37 14.70 -24.29 11.94
CA LEU A 37 15.59 -23.28 12.49
C LEU A 37 15.97 -22.29 11.39
N PRO A 38 16.23 -21.00 11.74
CA PRO A 38 16.73 -20.03 10.76
C PRO A 38 18.06 -20.47 10.19
N VAL A 39 18.17 -20.52 8.87
CA VAL A 39 19.41 -20.90 8.17
C VAL A 39 19.78 -19.86 7.12
N TRP A 40 21.08 -19.69 6.90
CA TRP A 40 21.65 -18.91 5.79
C TRP A 40 23.06 -19.41 5.48
N ALA A 41 23.65 -18.93 4.35
CA ALA A 41 25.05 -19.20 4.05
C ALA A 41 25.96 -18.67 5.17
N GLU A 42 26.86 -19.53 5.68
CA GLU A 42 27.69 -19.27 6.86
C GLU A 42 28.50 -17.97 6.72
N GLY A 43 28.26 -17.03 7.66
CA GLY A 43 28.95 -15.73 7.73
C GLY A 43 28.57 -14.71 6.64
N ARG A 44 27.51 -14.99 5.86
CA ARG A 44 27.06 -14.14 4.74
C ARG A 44 25.67 -13.54 4.94
N GLU A 45 25.11 -13.58 6.16
CA GLU A 45 23.75 -13.15 6.48
C GLU A 45 23.52 -11.64 6.34
N LYS A 46 24.61 -10.86 6.24
CA LYS A 46 24.58 -9.40 6.03
C LYS A 46 25.12 -8.97 4.67
N GLU A 47 25.39 -9.92 3.79
CA GLU A 47 25.89 -9.63 2.45
C GLU A 47 24.76 -9.06 1.57
N MET A 48 25.04 -7.91 0.95
CA MET A 48 24.05 -7.21 0.12
C MET A 48 23.67 -8.03 -1.12
N ASN A 49 22.36 -8.08 -1.41
CA ASN A 49 21.77 -8.69 -2.61
C ASN A 49 22.23 -10.13 -2.87
N LEU A 50 22.48 -10.88 -1.80
CA LEU A 50 22.83 -12.29 -1.92
C LEU A 50 21.57 -13.11 -2.20
N ASN A 51 21.56 -13.85 -3.33
CA ASN A 51 20.44 -14.66 -3.74
C ASN A 51 20.78 -16.14 -3.54
N LEU A 52 19.99 -16.84 -2.73
CA LEU A 52 20.15 -18.27 -2.49
C LEU A 52 18.94 -19.06 -3.00
N GLY A 53 19.22 -20.20 -3.62
CA GLY A 53 18.26 -21.25 -3.90
C GLY A 53 18.35 -22.33 -2.81
N PHE A 54 17.18 -22.77 -2.32
CA PHE A 54 17.03 -23.88 -1.38
C PHE A 54 16.17 -24.96 -2.03
N ARG A 55 16.64 -26.20 -2.02
CA ARG A 55 15.95 -27.34 -2.58
C ARG A 55 15.79 -28.45 -1.55
N ALA A 56 14.57 -29.01 -1.45
CA ALA A 56 14.27 -30.18 -0.67
C ALA A 56 13.47 -31.19 -1.51
N SER A 57 13.86 -32.46 -1.48
CA SER A 57 13.06 -33.54 -2.07
C SER A 57 12.33 -34.32 -0.96
N PHE A 58 11.10 -34.74 -1.22
CA PHE A 58 10.32 -35.58 -0.31
C PHE A 58 9.40 -36.49 -1.09
N THR A 59 9.01 -37.62 -0.46
CA THR A 59 8.06 -38.58 -1.05
C THR A 59 6.69 -38.33 -0.43
N ALA A 60 5.66 -38.29 -1.29
CA ALA A 60 4.27 -38.18 -0.87
C ALA A 60 3.43 -39.33 -1.47
N GLU A 61 2.31 -39.65 -0.82
CA GLU A 61 1.28 -40.55 -1.29
C GLU A 61 0.09 -39.76 -1.84
N GLN A 62 -0.71 -40.35 -2.68
CA GLN A 62 -1.89 -39.69 -3.23
C GLN A 62 -2.91 -39.39 -2.13
N GLY A 63 -3.39 -38.13 -2.10
CA GLY A 63 -4.46 -37.68 -1.19
C GLY A 63 -3.99 -37.28 0.20
N GLN A 64 -2.69 -37.18 0.47
CA GLN A 64 -2.17 -36.64 1.72
C GLN A 64 -2.44 -35.13 1.82
N GLU A 65 -2.74 -34.67 3.02
CA GLU A 65 -2.76 -33.21 3.29
C GLU A 65 -1.33 -32.67 3.34
N ALA A 66 -1.07 -31.62 2.59
CA ALA A 66 0.25 -31.02 2.47
C ALA A 66 0.24 -29.54 2.76
N LEU A 67 1.13 -29.10 3.65
CA LEU A 67 1.26 -27.69 4.06
C LEU A 67 2.72 -27.26 4.07
N ILE A 68 3.00 -26.11 3.44
CA ILE A 68 4.29 -25.43 3.53
C ILE A 68 4.13 -24.23 4.48
N LYS A 69 5.02 -24.12 5.46
CA LYS A 69 5.21 -22.92 6.29
C LYS A 69 6.55 -22.29 5.93
N VAL A 70 6.56 -20.97 5.78
CA VAL A 70 7.77 -20.21 5.42
C VAL A 70 7.81 -18.87 6.13
N ALA A 71 9.01 -18.47 6.56
CA ALA A 71 9.35 -17.10 6.93
C ALA A 71 10.77 -16.79 6.45
N ALA A 72 11.02 -15.61 5.97
CA ALA A 72 12.33 -15.22 5.42
C ALA A 72 12.63 -13.74 5.63
N ALA A 73 13.89 -13.38 5.52
CA ALA A 73 14.41 -12.04 5.32
C ALA A 73 15.35 -12.08 4.11
N THR A 74 15.13 -11.29 3.02
CA THR A 74 14.16 -10.20 2.88
C THR A 74 12.93 -10.64 2.12
N LEU A 75 13.09 -11.29 0.94
CA LEU A 75 12.02 -11.67 0.01
C LEU A 75 12.22 -13.12 -0.42
N TYR A 76 11.13 -13.88 -0.52
CA TYR A 76 11.19 -15.25 -1.06
C TYR A 76 10.17 -15.45 -2.21
N ARG A 77 10.47 -16.46 -3.03
CA ARG A 77 9.60 -17.02 -4.04
C ARG A 77 9.68 -18.54 -3.99
N MET A 78 8.53 -19.24 -4.08
CA MET A 78 8.47 -20.70 -3.94
C MET A 78 7.87 -21.40 -5.13
N TYR A 79 8.39 -22.62 -5.36
CA TYR A 79 7.90 -23.57 -6.36
C TYR A 79 7.75 -24.96 -5.74
N LEU A 80 6.74 -25.69 -6.15
CA LEU A 80 6.59 -27.12 -5.89
C LEU A 80 6.47 -27.84 -7.24
N ASN A 81 7.41 -28.76 -7.51
CA ASN A 81 7.51 -29.46 -8.80
C ASN A 81 7.58 -28.50 -10.02
N GLY A 82 8.19 -27.34 -9.86
CA GLY A 82 8.27 -26.28 -10.85
C GLY A 82 7.03 -25.38 -10.95
N HIS A 83 5.93 -25.72 -10.27
CA HIS A 83 4.75 -24.86 -10.20
C HIS A 83 4.98 -23.74 -9.19
N PHE A 84 4.74 -22.50 -9.60
CA PHE A 84 4.79 -21.34 -8.71
C PHE A 84 3.73 -21.47 -7.59
N ILE A 85 4.14 -21.29 -6.33
CA ILE A 85 3.28 -21.40 -5.15
C ILE A 85 2.95 -20.03 -4.58
N GLY A 86 3.95 -19.16 -4.45
CA GLY A 86 3.76 -17.85 -3.87
C GLY A 86 5.05 -17.09 -3.66
N SER A 87 4.89 -15.84 -3.24
CA SER A 87 5.96 -14.90 -2.90
C SER A 87 5.59 -14.15 -1.61
N GLY A 88 6.59 -13.78 -0.82
CA GLY A 88 6.46 -13.09 0.45
C GLY A 88 7.82 -12.74 1.06
N PRO A 89 7.87 -12.49 2.36
CA PRO A 89 6.79 -12.57 3.35
C PRO A 89 5.90 -11.32 3.37
N ALA A 90 4.82 -11.35 4.15
CA ALA A 90 4.18 -10.11 4.58
C ALA A 90 5.12 -9.36 5.53
N ARG A 91 5.17 -8.03 5.41
CA ARG A 91 6.11 -7.19 6.18
C ARG A 91 5.76 -7.13 7.67
N ALA A 92 6.78 -7.13 8.50
CA ALA A 92 6.70 -7.01 9.94
C ALA A 92 7.71 -5.97 10.46
N ALA A 93 7.58 -5.60 11.74
CA ALA A 93 8.49 -4.70 12.43
C ALA A 93 9.90 -5.29 12.58
N HIS A 94 10.90 -4.47 12.90
CA HIS A 94 12.26 -4.91 13.20
C HIS A 94 12.32 -6.06 14.20
N GLY A 95 13.03 -7.13 13.84
CA GLY A 95 13.21 -8.31 14.67
C GLY A 95 11.99 -9.25 14.72
N TYR A 96 10.90 -8.91 14.03
CA TYR A 96 9.71 -9.73 13.89
C TYR A 96 9.54 -10.21 12.45
N TYR A 97 8.97 -11.42 12.27
CA TYR A 97 8.80 -12.02 10.96
C TYR A 97 7.47 -12.77 10.91
N ARG A 98 6.73 -12.64 9.81
CA ARG A 98 5.45 -13.32 9.64
C ARG A 98 5.64 -14.68 9.00
N ILE A 99 4.87 -15.66 9.50
CA ILE A 99 4.81 -16.99 8.94
C ILE A 99 3.72 -17.00 7.88
N ASP A 100 4.09 -17.32 6.65
CA ASP A 100 3.17 -17.58 5.56
C ASP A 100 2.87 -19.09 5.50
N GLU A 101 1.61 -19.47 5.33
CA GLU A 101 1.15 -20.85 5.27
C GLU A 101 0.48 -21.11 3.91
N PHE A 102 0.96 -22.12 3.19
CA PHE A 102 0.45 -22.49 1.86
C PHE A 102 -0.01 -23.95 1.86
N PRO A 103 -1.34 -24.22 1.82
CA PRO A 103 -1.86 -25.55 1.55
C PRO A 103 -1.54 -25.93 0.10
N VAL A 104 -0.89 -27.09 -0.11
CA VAL A 104 -0.40 -27.54 -1.42
C VAL A 104 -0.83 -28.97 -1.74
N SER A 105 -1.87 -29.49 -1.09
CA SER A 105 -2.38 -30.85 -1.28
C SER A 105 -2.76 -31.15 -2.72
N ASP A 106 -3.26 -30.17 -3.46
CA ASP A 106 -3.66 -30.31 -4.87
C ASP A 106 -2.47 -30.31 -5.86
N ILE A 107 -1.25 -29.98 -5.37
CA ILE A 107 -0.04 -29.81 -6.20
C ILE A 107 0.96 -30.94 -6.00
N ILE A 108 0.95 -31.58 -4.82
CA ILE A 108 1.79 -32.77 -4.59
C ILE A 108 1.37 -33.92 -5.51
N ARG A 109 2.35 -34.73 -5.87
CA ARG A 109 2.14 -35.94 -6.69
C ARG A 109 2.62 -37.17 -5.93
N GLU A 110 2.09 -38.34 -6.28
CA GLU A 110 2.59 -39.61 -5.77
C GLU A 110 4.07 -39.83 -6.17
N GLY A 111 4.88 -40.22 -5.18
CA GLY A 111 6.32 -40.39 -5.36
C GLY A 111 7.12 -39.13 -5.00
N GLU A 112 8.22 -38.89 -5.71
CA GLU A 112 9.13 -37.80 -5.44
C GLU A 112 8.52 -36.41 -5.80
N ASN A 113 8.65 -35.47 -4.87
CA ASN A 113 8.30 -34.08 -5.04
C ASN A 113 9.50 -33.18 -4.71
N ILE A 114 9.60 -32.05 -5.39
CA ILE A 114 10.68 -31.07 -5.22
C ILE A 114 10.09 -29.74 -4.71
N LEU A 115 10.45 -29.35 -3.51
CA LEU A 115 10.21 -28.00 -2.98
C LEU A 115 11.45 -27.13 -3.27
N ALA A 116 11.25 -26.04 -3.98
CA ALA A 116 12.29 -25.09 -4.33
C ALA A 116 11.92 -23.70 -3.83
N ILE A 117 12.83 -23.05 -3.08
CA ILE A 117 12.63 -21.71 -2.50
C ILE A 117 13.79 -20.82 -2.92
N GLU A 118 13.51 -19.71 -3.55
CA GLU A 118 14.47 -18.65 -3.83
C GLU A 118 14.34 -17.59 -2.75
N VAL A 119 15.45 -17.11 -2.21
CA VAL A 119 15.47 -16.02 -1.22
C VAL A 119 16.47 -14.96 -1.65
N ALA A 120 15.99 -13.71 -1.75
CA ALA A 120 16.82 -12.54 -1.93
C ALA A 120 17.10 -11.88 -0.57
N GLY A 121 18.36 -11.91 -0.15
CA GLY A 121 18.87 -11.20 1.03
C GLY A 121 19.38 -9.83 0.61
N TYR A 122 18.55 -8.78 0.73
CA TYR A 122 18.94 -7.46 0.22
C TYR A 122 19.94 -6.75 1.13
N ASN A 123 19.73 -6.76 2.44
CA ASN A 123 20.62 -6.15 3.44
C ASN A 123 20.99 -4.70 3.12
N VAL A 124 19.99 -3.92 2.67
CA VAL A 124 20.10 -2.49 2.41
C VAL A 124 18.92 -1.75 3.02
N ASN A 125 19.18 -0.53 3.45
CA ASN A 125 18.14 0.37 3.91
C ASN A 125 17.28 0.87 2.72
N SER A 126 15.97 0.93 2.91
CA SER A 126 15.01 1.40 1.90
C SER A 126 13.70 1.88 2.55
N TYR A 127 12.80 2.45 1.75
CA TYR A 127 11.43 2.74 2.19
C TYR A 127 10.52 1.50 2.16
N TYR A 128 11.01 0.38 1.61
CA TYR A 128 10.24 -0.80 1.29
C TYR A 128 10.57 -1.99 2.20
N THR A 129 11.84 -2.17 2.54
CA THR A 129 12.35 -3.31 3.32
C THR A 129 13.22 -2.87 4.46
N LEU A 130 13.37 -3.74 5.46
CA LEU A 130 14.25 -3.56 6.61
C LEU A 130 15.64 -4.07 6.30
N ASP A 131 16.65 -3.34 6.77
CA ASP A 131 18.06 -3.72 6.74
C ASP A 131 18.37 -4.62 7.94
N GLN A 132 18.10 -5.89 7.80
CA GLN A 132 18.32 -6.89 8.86
C GLN A 132 18.85 -8.21 8.28
N PRO A 133 19.56 -9.04 9.09
CA PRO A 133 20.20 -10.25 8.60
C PRO A 133 19.25 -11.19 7.85
N SER A 134 19.73 -11.74 6.73
CA SER A 134 18.97 -12.67 5.90
C SER A 134 18.91 -14.06 6.54
N PHE A 135 17.79 -14.73 6.35
CA PHE A 135 17.58 -16.13 6.70
C PHE A 135 16.41 -16.74 5.95
N LEU A 136 16.30 -18.07 6.01
CA LEU A 136 15.12 -18.85 5.66
C LEU A 136 14.71 -19.73 6.82
N LEU A 137 13.42 -19.75 7.12
CA LEU A 137 12.71 -20.76 7.91
C LEU A 137 11.68 -21.42 6.99
N ALA A 138 11.75 -22.74 6.83
CA ALA A 138 10.78 -23.46 6.02
C ALA A 138 10.51 -24.86 6.59
N GLU A 139 9.22 -25.26 6.59
CA GLU A 139 8.77 -26.61 6.91
C GLU A 139 7.81 -27.10 5.84
N MET A 140 7.99 -28.37 5.44
CA MET A 140 7.03 -29.12 4.66
C MET A 140 6.42 -30.20 5.54
N SER A 141 5.10 -30.24 5.66
CA SER A 141 4.38 -31.28 6.41
C SER A 141 3.39 -32.05 5.54
N LEU A 142 3.29 -33.36 5.82
CA LEU A 142 2.31 -34.26 5.22
C LEU A 142 1.46 -34.84 6.35
N ASP A 143 0.13 -34.76 6.24
CA ASP A 143 -0.82 -35.21 7.27
C ASP A 143 -0.48 -34.69 8.68
N GLY A 144 0.00 -33.42 8.76
CA GLY A 144 0.41 -32.77 9.99
C GLY A 144 1.78 -33.21 10.54
N GLN A 145 2.55 -34.04 9.83
CA GLN A 145 3.90 -34.44 10.25
C GLN A 145 4.95 -33.71 9.41
N VAL A 146 5.90 -33.06 10.06
CA VAL A 146 7.01 -32.37 9.38
C VAL A 146 7.96 -33.40 8.76
N VAL A 147 8.05 -33.40 7.43
CA VAL A 147 8.89 -34.30 6.63
C VAL A 147 10.17 -33.63 6.14
N ARG A 148 10.19 -32.31 6.02
CA ARG A 148 11.39 -31.49 5.75
C ARG A 148 11.34 -30.21 6.57
N ALA A 149 12.52 -29.81 7.10
CA ALA A 149 12.67 -28.58 7.88
C ALA A 149 14.07 -27.98 7.67
N THR A 150 14.17 -26.66 7.57
CA THR A 150 15.45 -25.97 7.60
C THR A 150 16.15 -26.17 8.95
N GLY A 151 17.49 -26.31 8.96
CA GLY A 151 18.28 -26.62 10.14
C GLY A 151 18.35 -28.11 10.49
N SER A 152 17.57 -28.99 9.86
CA SER A 152 17.72 -30.45 9.93
C SER A 152 18.76 -30.91 8.92
N GLU A 153 19.70 -31.77 9.35
CA GLU A 153 20.80 -32.24 8.51
C GLU A 153 20.27 -32.97 7.26
N GLY A 154 20.67 -32.50 6.08
CA GLY A 154 20.33 -33.12 4.79
C GLY A 154 18.91 -32.85 4.28
N ASP A 155 18.10 -32.10 4.99
CA ASP A 155 16.71 -31.80 4.57
C ASP A 155 16.65 -30.77 3.43
N PHE A 156 17.52 -29.79 3.43
CA PHE A 156 17.64 -28.77 2.38
C PHE A 156 19.07 -28.64 1.87
N GLU A 157 19.23 -28.64 0.55
CA GLU A 157 20.44 -28.17 -0.12
C GLU A 157 20.30 -26.68 -0.42
N ALA A 158 21.36 -25.90 -0.24
CA ALA A 158 21.40 -24.49 -0.58
C ALA A 158 22.59 -24.16 -1.48
N PHE A 159 22.39 -23.20 -2.38
CA PHE A 159 23.41 -22.74 -3.34
C PHE A 159 23.14 -21.28 -3.71
N GLN A 160 24.19 -20.60 -4.18
CA GLN A 160 24.03 -19.23 -4.67
C GLN A 160 23.42 -19.26 -6.09
N ILE A 161 22.35 -18.50 -6.31
CA ILE A 161 21.78 -18.23 -7.63
C ILE A 161 22.65 -17.17 -8.28
N LYS A 162 23.54 -17.59 -9.18
CA LYS A 162 24.49 -16.71 -9.88
C LYS A 162 23.90 -16.10 -11.14
N GLU A 163 22.80 -16.65 -11.63
CA GLU A 163 22.06 -16.23 -12.80
C GLU A 163 21.42 -14.86 -12.63
N ARG A 164 20.98 -14.50 -11.42
CA ARG A 164 20.61 -13.14 -11.04
C ARG A 164 21.84 -12.46 -10.46
N LEU A 165 22.34 -11.44 -11.15
CA LEU A 165 23.57 -10.76 -10.75
C LEU A 165 23.41 -10.08 -9.40
N GLN A 166 24.45 -10.21 -8.58
CA GLN A 166 24.45 -9.66 -7.23
C GLN A 166 24.81 -8.19 -7.20
N LYS A 167 25.90 -7.79 -7.88
CA LYS A 167 26.41 -6.41 -7.85
C LYS A 167 25.86 -5.61 -9.01
N VAL A 168 24.61 -5.19 -8.84
CA VAL A 168 23.89 -4.31 -9.76
C VAL A 168 23.50 -3.01 -9.05
N GLU A 169 23.12 -2.00 -9.80
CA GLU A 169 22.61 -0.73 -9.24
C GLU A 169 21.29 -0.94 -8.48
N ARG A 170 20.97 -0.01 -7.60
CA ARG A 170 19.65 0.00 -6.98
C ARG A 170 18.58 0.38 -8.00
N TYR A 171 17.35 -0.12 -7.78
CA TYR A 171 16.20 0.29 -8.56
C TYR A 171 15.90 1.80 -8.37
N SER A 172 16.04 2.27 -7.13
CA SER A 172 16.04 3.69 -6.74
C SER A 172 16.63 3.82 -5.34
N PHE A 173 16.80 5.06 -4.86
CA PHE A 173 17.18 5.27 -3.47
C PHE A 173 16.11 4.76 -2.47
N GLN A 174 14.89 4.58 -2.92
CA GLN A 174 13.76 4.14 -2.10
C GLN A 174 13.58 2.62 -2.09
N ARG A 175 14.08 1.92 -3.13
CA ARG A 175 13.95 0.46 -3.26
C ARG A 175 15.31 -0.23 -3.37
N PRO A 176 15.38 -1.57 -3.13
CA PRO A 176 16.62 -2.32 -3.25
C PRO A 176 17.20 -2.32 -4.66
N PHE A 177 17.61 -3.48 -5.16
CA PHE A 177 18.35 -3.61 -6.40
C PHE A 177 17.45 -3.83 -7.60
N THR A 178 17.89 -3.36 -8.78
CA THR A 178 17.31 -3.75 -10.07
C THR A 178 17.62 -5.21 -10.40
N GLU A 179 17.04 -5.74 -11.48
CA GLU A 179 17.24 -7.13 -11.88
C GLU A 179 18.00 -7.22 -13.20
N TYR A 180 19.07 -7.98 -13.17
CA TYR A 180 19.88 -8.30 -14.34
C TYR A 180 20.23 -9.78 -14.33
N TYR A 181 19.94 -10.50 -15.42
CA TYR A 181 20.09 -11.94 -15.49
C TYR A 181 21.07 -12.37 -16.57
N ARG A 182 21.87 -13.40 -16.29
CA ARG A 182 22.67 -14.17 -17.26
C ARG A 182 22.21 -15.61 -17.23
N LEU A 183 21.54 -16.04 -18.27
CA LEU A 183 20.89 -17.35 -18.30
C LEU A 183 21.52 -18.28 -19.33
N SER A 184 21.61 -19.55 -18.94
CA SER A 184 21.91 -20.67 -19.82
C SER A 184 20.73 -21.64 -19.78
N GLU A 185 20.51 -22.40 -20.86
CA GLU A 185 19.39 -23.35 -20.95
C GLU A 185 19.37 -24.30 -19.74
N GLY A 186 18.20 -24.47 -19.15
CA GLY A 186 18.00 -25.32 -17.98
C GLY A 186 18.47 -24.73 -16.65
N TYR A 187 18.69 -23.40 -16.57
CA TYR A 187 19.07 -22.70 -15.35
C TYR A 187 18.11 -22.92 -14.18
N ASP A 188 16.87 -23.25 -14.46
CA ASP A 188 15.77 -23.45 -13.50
C ASP A 188 15.44 -24.93 -13.22
N ARG A 189 16.13 -25.87 -13.86
CA ARG A 189 15.88 -27.31 -13.70
C ARG A 189 15.99 -27.81 -12.27
N TRP A 190 16.75 -27.13 -11.42
CA TRP A 190 16.83 -27.43 -9.99
C TRP A 190 15.49 -27.30 -9.24
N ARG A 191 14.50 -26.60 -9.84
CA ARG A 191 13.14 -26.48 -9.31
C ARG A 191 12.27 -27.71 -9.57
N THR A 192 12.70 -28.58 -10.46
CA THR A 192 11.89 -29.72 -10.95
C THR A 192 12.56 -31.09 -10.78
N ALA A 193 13.87 -31.12 -10.53
CA ALA A 193 14.65 -32.38 -10.49
C ALA A 193 15.69 -32.33 -9.37
N SER A 194 15.79 -33.43 -8.62
CA SER A 194 16.73 -33.61 -7.51
C SER A 194 18.16 -33.96 -7.98
N ASP A 195 18.31 -34.55 -9.18
CA ASP A 195 19.58 -35.00 -9.77
C ASP A 195 20.40 -33.87 -10.45
N VAL A 196 19.87 -32.65 -10.53
CA VAL A 196 20.60 -31.51 -11.09
C VAL A 196 21.71 -31.12 -10.11
N PRO A 197 22.98 -31.20 -10.51
CA PRO A 197 24.09 -30.81 -9.64
C PRO A 197 24.05 -29.29 -9.38
N VAL A 198 24.23 -28.94 -8.11
CA VAL A 198 24.34 -27.53 -7.64
C VAL A 198 25.63 -27.38 -6.84
N GLU A 199 26.26 -26.21 -6.93
CA GLU A 199 27.41 -25.87 -6.09
C GLU A 199 26.88 -25.42 -4.71
N THR A 200 26.79 -26.39 -3.78
CA THR A 200 26.23 -26.14 -2.45
C THR A 200 27.08 -25.16 -1.63
N VAL A 201 26.40 -24.30 -0.87
CA VAL A 201 26.99 -23.45 0.17
C VAL A 201 26.79 -24.10 1.53
N GLN A 202 27.76 -23.90 2.44
CA GLN A 202 27.62 -24.35 3.82
C GLN A 202 26.57 -23.47 4.50
N LEU A 203 25.56 -24.15 5.12
CA LEU A 203 24.55 -23.46 5.91
C LEU A 203 24.97 -23.41 7.38
N ALA A 204 24.75 -22.24 8.01
CA ALA A 204 24.75 -22.09 9.44
C ALA A 204 23.32 -21.89 9.96
N THR A 205 23.08 -22.37 11.18
CA THR A 205 21.85 -22.07 11.90
C THR A 205 22.05 -20.81 12.75
N TYR A 206 21.00 -19.97 12.81
CA TYR A 206 21.03 -18.73 13.57
C TYR A 206 20.07 -18.81 14.77
N PRO A 207 20.20 -17.89 15.75
CA PRO A 207 19.29 -17.84 16.90
C PRO A 207 17.83 -17.71 16.46
N PRO A 208 16.90 -18.27 17.28
CA PRO A 208 15.47 -18.12 17.01
C PRO A 208 15.05 -16.65 16.88
N VAL A 209 14.14 -16.37 15.98
CA VAL A 209 13.59 -15.04 15.69
C VAL A 209 12.15 -14.92 16.24
N SER A 210 11.68 -13.70 16.46
CA SER A 210 10.30 -13.45 16.88
C SER A 210 9.33 -13.63 15.71
N LEU A 211 8.42 -14.59 15.83
CA LEU A 211 7.50 -14.98 14.78
C LEU A 211 6.09 -14.48 15.07
N LEU A 212 5.41 -14.03 14.05
CA LEU A 212 4.02 -13.57 14.06
C LEU A 212 3.19 -14.36 13.04
N PRO A 213 1.90 -14.59 13.29
CA PRO A 213 1.01 -15.11 12.25
C PRO A 213 0.85 -14.08 11.13
N ARG A 214 0.59 -14.55 9.91
CA ARG A 214 0.11 -13.69 8.84
C ARG A 214 -1.36 -13.38 9.07
N HIS A 215 -1.72 -12.11 9.30
CA HIS A 215 -3.12 -11.68 9.46
C HIS A 215 -3.77 -11.32 8.12
N VAL A 216 -2.96 -10.81 7.19
CA VAL A 216 -3.43 -10.39 5.86
C VAL A 216 -3.58 -11.59 4.91
N ALA A 217 -4.50 -11.48 3.97
CA ALA A 217 -4.69 -12.50 2.94
C ALA A 217 -3.39 -12.71 2.12
N ILE A 218 -3.18 -13.95 1.65
CA ILE A 218 -2.17 -14.21 0.62
C ILE A 218 -2.59 -13.44 -0.64
N PRO A 219 -1.66 -12.71 -1.30
CA PRO A 219 -1.96 -12.01 -2.55
C PRO A 219 -2.48 -12.94 -3.64
N THR A 220 -3.23 -12.41 -4.59
CA THR A 220 -3.50 -13.13 -5.84
C THR A 220 -2.25 -13.14 -6.71
N PHE A 221 -2.10 -14.24 -7.47
CA PHE A 221 -1.02 -14.47 -8.41
C PHE A 221 -1.57 -14.84 -9.79
N ASP A 222 -2.74 -14.30 -10.15
CA ASP A 222 -3.38 -14.56 -11.43
C ASP A 222 -2.55 -14.01 -12.59
N VAL A 223 -2.54 -14.74 -13.70
CA VAL A 223 -1.76 -14.33 -14.88
C VAL A 223 -2.62 -13.44 -15.78
N GLN A 224 -2.08 -12.28 -16.11
CA GLN A 224 -2.67 -11.29 -17.01
C GLN A 224 -1.80 -11.16 -18.26
N GLU A 225 -2.43 -11.24 -19.44
CA GLU A 225 -1.75 -11.04 -20.71
C GLU A 225 -1.96 -9.59 -21.21
N PRO A 226 -1.08 -9.09 -22.10
CA PRO A 226 -1.34 -7.83 -22.79
C PRO A 226 -2.69 -7.86 -23.51
N VAL A 227 -3.38 -6.75 -23.60
CA VAL A 227 -4.62 -6.65 -24.41
C VAL A 227 -4.30 -6.34 -25.87
N ALA A 228 -3.16 -5.68 -26.14
CA ALA A 228 -2.77 -5.33 -27.49
C ALA A 228 -1.26 -5.20 -27.68
N LEU A 229 -0.80 -5.45 -28.89
CA LEU A 229 0.44 -4.91 -29.43
C LEU A 229 0.16 -3.47 -29.86
N HIS A 230 0.64 -2.51 -29.06
CA HIS A 230 0.38 -1.08 -29.27
C HIS A 230 1.17 -0.54 -30.48
N SER A 231 2.48 -0.82 -30.52
CA SER A 231 3.37 -0.41 -31.60
C SER A 231 4.59 -1.32 -31.70
N LYS A 232 5.30 -1.23 -32.83
CA LYS A 232 6.58 -1.89 -33.08
C LYS A 232 7.53 -0.92 -33.79
N GLY A 233 8.83 -1.17 -33.78
CA GLY A 233 9.77 -0.31 -34.45
C GLY A 233 11.23 -0.65 -34.19
N ASN A 234 12.08 0.34 -34.39
CA ASN A 234 13.51 0.21 -34.19
C ASN A 234 14.01 1.23 -33.18
N ILE A 235 15.05 0.84 -32.46
CA ILE A 235 15.84 1.71 -31.59
C ILE A 235 17.19 1.99 -32.24
N THR A 236 17.88 3.00 -31.75
CA THR A 236 19.28 3.28 -32.06
C THR A 236 19.98 3.78 -30.81
N LYS A 237 21.29 3.59 -30.72
CA LYS A 237 22.10 4.15 -29.64
C LYS A 237 22.63 5.53 -30.02
N VAL A 238 22.54 6.45 -29.10
CA VAL A 238 23.07 7.81 -29.15
C VAL A 238 23.96 8.03 -27.92
N THR A 239 24.90 8.96 -28.04
CA THR A 239 25.67 9.40 -26.86
C THR A 239 25.02 10.66 -26.31
N PRO A 240 24.46 10.62 -25.08
CA PRO A 240 23.92 11.81 -24.45
C PRO A 240 25.00 12.85 -24.19
N GLU A 241 24.63 14.14 -24.18
CA GLU A 241 25.57 15.21 -23.81
C GLU A 241 26.04 15.08 -22.36
N SER A 242 25.14 14.58 -21.48
CA SER A 242 25.45 14.24 -20.10
C SER A 242 24.50 13.15 -19.62
N TYR A 243 25.00 12.30 -18.71
CA TYR A 243 24.16 11.29 -18.05
C TYR A 243 23.54 11.87 -16.77
N HIS A 244 22.25 11.66 -16.64
CA HIS A 244 21.63 11.81 -15.34
C HIS A 244 21.99 10.60 -14.46
N LYS A 245 22.41 10.87 -13.23
CA LYS A 245 22.70 9.84 -12.21
C LYS A 245 21.85 10.13 -10.99
N ASP A 246 20.97 9.20 -10.66
CA ASP A 246 20.23 9.27 -9.41
C ASP A 246 21.19 9.14 -8.20
N ARG A 247 20.75 9.62 -7.05
CA ARG A 247 21.47 9.47 -5.78
C ARG A 247 21.72 8.02 -5.38
N SER A 248 20.90 7.08 -5.83
CA SER A 248 21.10 5.64 -5.65
C SER A 248 22.33 5.08 -6.38
N LEU A 249 22.93 5.84 -7.28
CA LEU A 249 24.20 5.54 -7.92
C LEU A 249 25.31 6.53 -7.52
N ALA A 250 24.95 7.82 -7.39
CA ALA A 250 25.90 8.90 -7.15
C ALA A 250 26.24 9.14 -5.66
N SER A 251 25.40 8.68 -4.72
CA SER A 251 25.49 9.01 -3.28
C SER A 251 25.53 7.80 -2.36
N ILE A 252 26.02 6.65 -2.85
CA ILE A 252 26.17 5.44 -2.05
C ILE A 252 27.10 5.73 -0.86
N SER A 253 26.63 5.39 0.35
CA SER A 253 27.29 5.67 1.63
C SER A 253 26.66 4.81 2.73
N ASP A 254 27.13 4.97 3.98
CA ASP A 254 26.52 4.32 5.15
C ASP A 254 25.03 4.70 5.36
N LYS A 255 24.60 5.88 4.89
CA LYS A 255 23.22 6.35 4.94
C LYS A 255 22.36 5.87 3.76
N LEU A 256 22.98 5.45 2.68
CA LEU A 256 22.34 4.89 1.51
C LEU A 256 23.16 3.71 1.01
N LYS A 257 22.95 2.54 1.58
CA LYS A 257 23.66 1.31 1.26
C LYS A 257 23.38 0.87 -0.17
N GLY A 258 24.41 0.35 -0.84
CA GLY A 258 24.36 -0.15 -2.21
C GLY A 258 25.77 -0.39 -2.74
N TYR A 259 25.87 -0.82 -3.98
CA TYR A 259 27.15 -0.95 -4.67
C TYR A 259 27.49 0.36 -5.37
N THR A 260 28.73 0.81 -5.21
CA THR A 260 29.25 1.94 -5.99
C THR A 260 29.39 1.55 -7.46
N GLU A 261 29.40 2.52 -8.37
CA GLU A 261 29.52 2.28 -9.82
C GLU A 261 30.76 1.42 -10.16
N ALA A 262 31.85 1.55 -9.42
CA ALA A 262 33.09 0.77 -9.61
C ALA A 262 32.97 -0.69 -9.17
N GLU A 263 31.99 -1.04 -8.35
CA GLU A 263 31.77 -2.40 -7.85
C GLU A 263 30.77 -3.18 -8.71
N LEU A 264 30.04 -2.51 -9.62
CA LEU A 264 29.02 -3.14 -10.44
C LEU A 264 29.64 -4.18 -11.39
N GLU A 265 28.93 -5.31 -11.56
CA GLU A 265 29.30 -6.38 -12.49
C GLU A 265 28.95 -6.08 -13.94
N VAL A 266 28.11 -5.04 -14.16
CA VAL A 266 27.61 -4.59 -15.45
C VAL A 266 27.62 -3.08 -15.53
N TYR A 267 27.60 -2.55 -16.75
CA TYR A 267 27.38 -1.11 -16.97
C TYR A 267 26.00 -0.71 -16.40
N PRO A 268 25.88 0.45 -15.72
CA PRO A 268 24.63 0.87 -15.15
C PRO A 268 23.53 0.95 -16.19
N VAL A 269 22.46 0.16 -16.02
CA VAL A 269 21.38 0.10 -17.02
C VAL A 269 20.59 1.41 -17.03
N SER A 270 20.53 2.14 -15.91
CA SER A 270 19.98 3.48 -15.80
C SER A 270 20.71 4.50 -16.66
N GLN A 271 21.98 4.28 -16.98
CA GLN A 271 22.74 5.08 -17.95
C GLN A 271 22.53 4.56 -19.38
N GLU A 272 22.56 3.22 -19.56
CA GLU A 272 22.36 2.63 -20.89
C GLU A 272 21.02 3.01 -21.50
N ILE A 273 19.95 3.05 -20.72
CA ILE A 273 18.63 3.42 -21.23
C ILE A 273 18.58 4.86 -21.77
N GLN A 274 19.43 5.74 -21.25
CA GLN A 274 19.54 7.13 -21.75
C GLN A 274 20.23 7.21 -23.12
N GLU A 275 20.98 6.17 -23.50
CA GLU A 275 21.60 6.03 -24.82
C GLU A 275 20.61 5.49 -25.86
N ILE A 276 19.52 4.85 -25.44
CA ILE A 276 18.57 4.19 -26.33
C ILE A 276 17.46 5.17 -26.72
N VAL A 277 17.31 5.41 -28.03
CA VAL A 277 16.22 6.23 -28.57
C VAL A 277 15.47 5.47 -29.66
N THR A 278 14.16 5.68 -29.73
CA THR A 278 13.32 5.14 -30.82
C THR A 278 13.64 5.86 -32.13
N SER A 279 14.14 5.14 -33.11
CA SER A 279 14.49 5.65 -34.40
C SER A 279 13.35 5.55 -35.42
N SER A 280 12.47 4.57 -35.26
CA SER A 280 11.25 4.42 -36.03
C SER A 280 10.18 3.72 -35.19
N GLN A 281 8.92 4.10 -35.38
CA GLN A 281 7.78 3.50 -34.68
C GLN A 281 6.56 3.46 -35.61
N GLU A 282 5.91 2.31 -35.65
CA GLU A 282 4.65 2.07 -36.35
C GLU A 282 3.58 1.73 -35.32
N ALA A 283 2.50 2.50 -35.28
CA ALA A 283 1.34 2.17 -34.45
C ALA A 283 0.60 0.97 -35.08
N VAL A 284 0.41 -0.07 -34.30
CA VAL A 284 -0.22 -1.33 -34.76
C VAL A 284 -1.62 -1.47 -34.17
N ASN A 285 -1.76 -1.38 -32.84
CA ASN A 285 -3.01 -1.50 -32.07
C ASN A 285 -3.78 -2.81 -32.38
N GLU A 286 -3.05 -3.89 -32.56
CA GLU A 286 -3.63 -5.22 -32.81
C GLU A 286 -3.90 -5.95 -31.49
N PRO A 287 -5.05 -6.65 -31.36
CA PRO A 287 -5.29 -7.49 -30.19
C PRO A 287 -4.14 -8.49 -29.99
N TYR A 288 -3.71 -8.63 -28.74
CA TYR A 288 -2.69 -9.62 -28.38
C TYR A 288 -3.27 -11.04 -28.51
N ALA A 289 -2.47 -11.95 -29.03
CA ALA A 289 -2.82 -13.38 -29.07
C ALA A 289 -1.72 -14.19 -28.37
N SER A 290 -2.08 -14.94 -27.34
CA SER A 290 -1.17 -15.77 -26.53
C SER A 290 -0.36 -16.78 -27.35
N SER A 291 -0.88 -17.17 -28.52
CA SER A 291 -0.21 -18.09 -29.45
C SER A 291 0.70 -17.40 -30.45
N SER A 292 0.77 -16.05 -30.43
CA SER A 292 1.65 -15.31 -31.33
C SER A 292 3.08 -15.35 -30.84
N VAL A 293 4.01 -15.51 -31.79
CA VAL A 293 5.46 -15.41 -31.55
C VAL A 293 5.95 -14.06 -32.08
N ALA A 294 6.54 -13.27 -31.21
CA ALA A 294 7.19 -12.02 -31.58
C ALA A 294 8.66 -12.32 -31.91
N SER A 295 8.98 -12.48 -33.19
CA SER A 295 10.38 -12.64 -33.66
C SER A 295 11.02 -11.28 -33.82
N LEU A 296 11.97 -10.96 -32.95
CA LEU A 296 12.68 -9.68 -32.91
C LEU A 296 14.17 -9.87 -33.19
N LYS A 297 14.75 -8.95 -33.96
CA LYS A 297 16.18 -8.88 -34.24
C LYS A 297 16.80 -7.73 -33.44
N LYS A 298 18.11 -7.71 -33.46
CA LYS A 298 18.89 -6.61 -32.88
C LYS A 298 18.31 -5.24 -33.29
N GLU A 299 18.14 -4.36 -32.28
CA GLU A 299 17.60 -3.00 -32.42
C GLU A 299 16.11 -2.92 -32.78
N GLU A 300 15.36 -4.03 -32.75
CA GLU A 300 13.91 -4.03 -32.89
C GLU A 300 13.22 -4.04 -31.52
N PHE A 301 11.99 -3.50 -31.49
CA PHE A 301 11.15 -3.53 -30.31
C PHE A 301 9.67 -3.76 -30.63
N ASN A 302 8.96 -4.31 -29.64
CA ASN A 302 7.51 -4.30 -29.53
C ASN A 302 7.09 -3.59 -28.25
N LEU A 303 6.04 -2.76 -28.34
CA LEU A 303 5.42 -2.08 -27.21
C LEU A 303 4.02 -2.66 -26.98
N TYR A 304 3.78 -3.22 -25.81
CA TYR A 304 2.53 -3.86 -25.43
C TYR A 304 1.73 -3.00 -24.46
N ASP A 305 0.38 -2.99 -24.60
CA ASP A 305 -0.58 -2.40 -23.66
C ASP A 305 -1.29 -3.51 -22.87
N PHE A 306 -1.26 -3.43 -21.55
CA PHE A 306 -1.99 -4.33 -20.64
C PHE A 306 -3.42 -3.83 -20.34
N GLY A 307 -3.84 -2.72 -20.96
CA GLY A 307 -5.18 -2.15 -20.85
C GLY A 307 -5.41 -1.32 -19.59
N THR A 308 -4.72 -1.66 -18.52
CA THR A 308 -4.77 -0.98 -17.23
C THR A 308 -3.43 -1.08 -16.52
N ASN A 309 -3.22 -0.23 -15.53
CA ASN A 309 -2.07 -0.31 -14.63
C ASN A 309 -2.18 -1.57 -13.77
N LEU A 310 -1.17 -2.43 -13.82
CA LEU A 310 -1.10 -3.68 -13.07
C LEU A 310 0.20 -3.74 -12.27
N SER A 311 0.16 -4.45 -11.14
CA SER A 311 1.33 -4.73 -10.30
C SER A 311 1.59 -6.22 -10.24
N GLY A 312 2.82 -6.65 -10.52
CA GLY A 312 3.17 -8.07 -10.48
C GLY A 312 4.51 -8.39 -11.13
N PHE A 313 4.74 -9.67 -11.32
CA PHE A 313 5.98 -10.24 -11.86
C PHE A 313 5.86 -10.33 -13.38
N ILE A 314 6.84 -9.77 -14.09
CA ILE A 314 6.89 -9.79 -15.56
C ILE A 314 7.44 -11.14 -16.00
N GLY A 315 6.71 -11.88 -16.84
CA GLY A 315 7.13 -13.17 -17.35
C GLY A 315 6.95 -13.31 -18.86
N ALA A 316 7.75 -14.18 -19.46
CA ALA A 316 7.66 -14.53 -20.87
C ALA A 316 8.34 -15.88 -21.14
N ARG A 317 7.96 -16.51 -22.26
CA ARG A 317 8.76 -17.59 -22.84
C ARG A 317 9.61 -17.03 -23.97
N VAL A 318 10.93 -17.26 -23.89
CA VAL A 318 11.90 -16.72 -24.85
C VAL A 318 12.72 -17.87 -25.44
N GLN A 319 12.88 -17.86 -26.77
CA GLN A 319 13.78 -18.76 -27.48
C GLN A 319 14.80 -17.98 -28.26
N CYS A 320 16.06 -18.36 -28.20
CA CYS A 320 17.13 -17.80 -29.05
C CYS A 320 18.05 -18.92 -29.57
N THR A 321 18.50 -18.78 -30.80
CA THR A 321 19.40 -19.74 -31.48
C THR A 321 20.87 -19.29 -31.47
N GLU A 322 21.11 -18.06 -31.07
CA GLU A 322 22.39 -17.41 -30.87
C GLU A 322 22.35 -16.62 -29.56
N PRO A 323 23.48 -16.19 -28.99
CA PRO A 323 23.46 -15.34 -27.80
C PRO A 323 22.63 -14.08 -28.07
N ALA A 324 21.70 -13.79 -27.16
CA ALA A 324 20.81 -12.64 -27.27
C ALA A 324 20.82 -11.82 -25.97
N ARG A 325 20.60 -10.50 -26.11
CA ARG A 325 20.41 -9.59 -25.00
C ARG A 325 19.09 -8.84 -25.19
N ILE A 326 18.15 -9.09 -24.27
CA ILE A 326 16.83 -8.48 -24.30
C ILE A 326 16.63 -7.58 -23.09
N MET A 327 15.82 -6.53 -23.27
CA MET A 327 15.46 -5.60 -22.20
C MET A 327 13.95 -5.41 -22.19
N PHE A 328 13.35 -5.57 -21.00
CA PHE A 328 12.02 -5.06 -20.70
C PHE A 328 12.15 -3.65 -20.16
N TYR A 329 11.41 -2.73 -20.72
CA TYR A 329 11.31 -1.35 -20.27
C TYR A 329 9.83 -0.97 -20.18
N PHE A 330 9.39 -0.38 -19.04
CA PHE A 330 7.97 -0.26 -18.77
C PHE A 330 7.61 1.06 -18.10
N ASP A 331 6.37 1.49 -18.28
CA ASP A 331 5.81 2.69 -17.65
C ASP A 331 4.29 2.59 -17.49
N GLU A 332 3.74 3.41 -16.59
CA GLU A 332 2.31 3.52 -16.35
C GLU A 332 1.58 4.32 -17.45
N LEU A 333 2.30 5.24 -18.14
CA LEU A 333 1.81 6.09 -19.22
C LEU A 333 2.83 6.17 -20.37
N LEU A 334 2.33 6.49 -21.55
CA LEU A 334 3.18 6.88 -22.69
C LEU A 334 3.33 8.40 -22.76
N THR A 335 4.48 8.84 -23.25
CA THR A 335 4.75 10.22 -23.65
C THR A 335 5.14 10.21 -25.12
N ASP A 336 4.45 10.99 -25.94
CA ASP A 336 4.64 11.03 -27.40
C ASP A 336 4.54 9.62 -28.04
N GLY A 337 3.69 8.75 -27.46
CA GLY A 337 3.43 7.39 -27.95
C GLY A 337 4.48 6.35 -27.58
N ASP A 338 5.46 6.68 -26.72
CA ASP A 338 6.50 5.75 -26.27
C ASP A 338 6.68 5.78 -24.75
N VAL A 339 7.32 4.74 -24.22
CA VAL A 339 7.74 4.66 -22.82
C VAL A 339 8.79 5.72 -22.56
N ARG A 340 8.64 6.47 -21.47
CA ARG A 340 9.52 7.60 -21.16
C ARG A 340 10.93 7.14 -20.78
N THR A 341 11.94 7.65 -21.48
CA THR A 341 13.36 7.37 -21.19
C THR A 341 14.01 8.43 -20.30
N LYS A 342 13.34 9.56 -20.07
CA LYS A 342 13.83 10.63 -19.20
C LYS A 342 12.95 10.76 -17.99
N GLN A 343 13.62 10.71 -16.85
CA GLN A 343 13.13 11.01 -15.52
C GLN A 343 11.62 11.06 -15.35
N ARG A 344 11.09 9.99 -14.84
CA ARG A 344 9.80 9.95 -14.23
C ARG A 344 9.98 9.59 -12.77
N GLN A 345 9.24 10.21 -11.87
CA GLN A 345 9.08 9.76 -10.50
C GLN A 345 10.39 9.46 -9.75
N SER A 346 11.25 10.46 -9.57
CA SER A 346 12.45 10.29 -8.71
C SER A 346 13.39 9.18 -9.20
N ASP A 347 13.64 9.13 -10.52
CA ASP A 347 14.76 8.38 -11.12
C ASP A 347 14.72 6.86 -10.89
N ILE A 348 13.54 6.24 -10.98
CA ILE A 348 13.41 4.80 -10.89
C ILE A 348 13.91 4.09 -12.15
N CYS A 349 14.53 2.92 -11.95
CA CYS A 349 15.03 2.06 -13.01
C CYS A 349 13.95 1.08 -13.49
N ASN A 350 13.03 1.54 -14.35
CA ASN A 350 11.93 0.71 -14.89
C ASN A 350 12.39 -0.25 -16.01
N HIS A 351 13.47 -0.98 -15.78
CA HIS A 351 14.03 -1.89 -16.77
C HIS A 351 14.57 -3.18 -16.13
N ILE A 352 14.52 -4.26 -16.90
CA ILE A 352 15.05 -5.58 -16.57
C ILE A 352 15.83 -6.08 -17.78
N VAL A 353 17.02 -6.63 -17.55
CA VAL A 353 17.88 -7.12 -18.63
C VAL A 353 18.11 -8.62 -18.51
N TYR A 354 18.04 -9.33 -19.61
CA TYR A 354 18.41 -10.75 -19.75
C TYR A 354 19.49 -10.92 -20.81
N GLU A 355 20.63 -11.45 -20.43
CA GLU A 355 21.65 -12.01 -21.32
C GLU A 355 21.41 -13.51 -21.44
N LEU A 356 21.10 -13.99 -22.62
CA LEU A 356 20.69 -15.37 -22.90
C LEU A 356 21.70 -16.08 -23.77
N GLN A 357 22.13 -17.27 -23.39
CA GLN A 357 22.81 -18.21 -24.30
C GLN A 357 21.76 -18.87 -25.23
N PRO A 358 22.14 -19.53 -26.33
CA PRO A 358 21.19 -20.31 -27.15
C PRO A 358 20.38 -21.28 -26.28
N GLY A 359 19.05 -21.29 -26.45
CA GLY A 359 18.15 -22.13 -25.64
C GLY A 359 16.72 -21.66 -25.59
N VAL A 360 15.91 -22.29 -24.74
CA VAL A 360 14.51 -21.94 -24.44
C VAL A 360 14.36 -21.64 -22.96
N TYR A 361 13.71 -20.54 -22.63
CA TYR A 361 13.63 -19.99 -21.28
C TYR A 361 12.19 -19.62 -20.91
N ASP A 362 11.72 -20.07 -19.77
CA ASP A 362 10.57 -19.49 -19.09
C ASP A 362 11.11 -18.49 -18.04
N ILE A 363 11.12 -17.21 -18.39
CA ILE A 363 11.64 -16.14 -17.53
C ILE A 363 10.53 -15.49 -16.73
N GLU A 364 10.81 -15.11 -15.48
CA GLU A 364 9.92 -14.31 -14.64
C GLU A 364 10.75 -13.51 -13.64
N THR A 365 10.40 -12.23 -13.41
CA THR A 365 11.09 -11.38 -12.45
C THR A 365 10.87 -11.82 -11.01
N LEU A 366 11.82 -11.57 -10.11
CA LEU A 366 11.69 -11.85 -8.69
C LEU A 366 10.88 -10.77 -7.96
N GLU A 367 11.11 -9.50 -8.32
CA GLU A 367 10.38 -8.35 -7.79
C GLU A 367 9.11 -8.07 -8.58
N SER A 368 8.11 -7.50 -7.91
CA SER A 368 6.93 -7.00 -8.59
C SER A 368 7.14 -5.57 -9.10
N TYR A 369 6.66 -5.31 -10.29
CA TYR A 369 6.70 -4.02 -10.97
C TYR A 369 5.30 -3.55 -11.31
N THR A 370 5.15 -2.23 -11.52
CA THR A 370 3.84 -1.63 -11.82
C THR A 370 3.90 -0.85 -13.11
N PHE A 371 3.01 -1.18 -14.03
CA PHE A 371 2.96 -0.54 -15.35
C PHE A 371 1.64 -0.87 -16.07
N ARG A 372 1.34 -0.10 -17.09
CA ARG A 372 0.36 -0.41 -18.14
C ARG A 372 1.06 -0.80 -19.45
N TYR A 373 2.18 -0.14 -19.76
CA TYR A 373 2.89 -0.32 -21.02
C TYR A 373 4.25 -0.97 -20.82
N LEU A 374 4.54 -1.98 -21.63
CA LEU A 374 5.81 -2.72 -21.60
C LEU A 374 6.42 -2.76 -22.97
N LYS A 375 7.63 -2.20 -23.10
CA LYS A 375 8.48 -2.20 -24.29
C LYS A 375 9.50 -3.31 -24.16
N LEU A 376 9.40 -4.32 -25.03
CA LEU A 376 10.36 -5.39 -25.16
C LEU A 376 11.32 -5.04 -26.28
N MET A 377 12.60 -4.95 -26.00
CA MET A 377 13.66 -4.61 -26.94
C MET A 377 14.67 -5.74 -27.05
N VAL A 378 15.19 -6.01 -28.26
CA VAL A 378 16.36 -6.86 -28.49
C VAL A 378 17.56 -5.97 -28.74
N LEU A 379 18.52 -5.97 -27.81
CA LEU A 379 19.72 -5.13 -27.87
C LEU A 379 20.83 -5.80 -28.68
N GLU A 380 20.92 -7.15 -28.61
CA GLU A 380 21.90 -7.98 -29.33
C GLU A 380 21.28 -9.33 -29.70
N GLY A 381 21.72 -9.89 -30.83
CA GLY A 381 21.24 -11.19 -31.34
C GLY A 381 19.81 -11.16 -31.87
N THR A 382 19.14 -12.29 -31.75
CA THR A 382 17.73 -12.48 -32.15
C THR A 382 16.99 -13.23 -31.05
N ALA A 383 15.71 -12.89 -30.86
CA ALA A 383 14.86 -13.59 -29.87
C ALA A 383 13.44 -13.77 -30.40
N ASP A 384 12.90 -14.99 -30.25
CA ASP A 384 11.49 -15.30 -30.38
C ASP A 384 10.85 -15.23 -28.99
N VAL A 385 9.86 -14.37 -28.80
CA VAL A 385 9.18 -14.18 -27.52
C VAL A 385 7.71 -14.56 -27.67
N GLU A 386 7.27 -15.46 -26.82
CA GLU A 386 5.89 -15.91 -26.72
C GLU A 386 5.40 -15.87 -25.25
N LYS A 387 4.09 -15.97 -25.04
CA LYS A 387 3.49 -16.02 -23.71
C LYS A 387 3.94 -14.89 -22.79
N LEU A 388 4.03 -13.67 -23.31
CA LEU A 388 4.29 -12.49 -22.49
C LEU A 388 3.14 -12.28 -21.50
N TYR A 389 3.43 -12.11 -20.23
CA TYR A 389 2.43 -11.94 -19.18
C TYR A 389 2.95 -11.10 -18.00
N LEU A 390 2.01 -10.71 -17.16
CA LEU A 390 2.25 -10.25 -15.80
C LEU A 390 1.52 -11.18 -14.83
N ARG A 391 2.24 -11.77 -13.88
CA ARG A 391 1.62 -12.48 -12.76
C ARG A 391 1.29 -11.46 -11.69
N GLU A 392 0.01 -11.24 -11.41
CA GLU A 392 -0.43 -10.24 -10.42
C GLU A 392 0.21 -10.45 -9.04
N PHE A 393 0.45 -9.35 -8.35
CA PHE A 393 0.78 -9.30 -6.95
C PHE A 393 -0.09 -8.21 -6.31
N SER A 394 -1.32 -8.58 -5.96
CA SER A 394 -2.33 -7.66 -5.47
C SER A 394 -3.20 -8.31 -4.40
N TYR A 395 -3.87 -7.49 -3.58
CA TYR A 395 -4.86 -7.97 -2.63
C TYR A 395 -5.96 -8.74 -3.39
N PRO A 396 -6.44 -9.89 -2.86
CA PRO A 396 -7.47 -10.68 -3.54
C PRO A 396 -8.72 -9.85 -3.86
N ASN A 397 -9.29 -10.06 -5.03
CA ASN A 397 -10.53 -9.38 -5.40
C ASN A 397 -11.70 -9.84 -4.52
N ASN A 398 -12.53 -8.91 -4.10
CA ASN A 398 -13.79 -9.20 -3.44
C ASN A 398 -14.96 -8.91 -4.37
N GLU A 399 -15.56 -9.95 -4.91
CA GLU A 399 -16.71 -9.85 -5.83
C GLU A 399 -17.95 -9.26 -5.16
N ASN A 400 -17.99 -9.24 -3.82
CA ASN A 400 -19.06 -8.60 -3.06
C ASN A 400 -18.92 -7.08 -2.96
N ALA A 401 -17.78 -6.51 -3.38
CA ALA A 401 -17.56 -5.07 -3.43
C ALA A 401 -17.75 -4.58 -4.87
N TRP A 402 -18.92 -4.00 -5.18
CA TRP A 402 -19.24 -3.47 -6.51
C TRP A 402 -20.19 -2.28 -6.43
N PHE A 403 -20.16 -1.47 -7.47
CA PHE A 403 -20.95 -0.27 -7.64
C PHE A 403 -21.28 -0.07 -9.12
N THR A 404 -22.50 0.33 -9.44
CA THR A 404 -22.89 0.74 -10.79
C THR A 404 -23.96 1.82 -10.72
N SER A 405 -23.94 2.74 -11.66
CA SER A 405 -24.89 3.84 -11.77
C SER A 405 -25.20 4.12 -13.23
N SER A 406 -26.18 5.00 -13.48
CA SER A 406 -26.47 5.52 -14.82
C SER A 406 -25.38 6.42 -15.41
N ASN A 407 -24.28 6.65 -14.65
CA ASN A 407 -23.15 7.48 -15.08
C ASN A 407 -21.88 6.64 -15.22
N ASP A 408 -21.50 6.34 -16.47
CA ASP A 408 -20.33 5.50 -16.78
C ASP A 408 -19.00 6.06 -16.27
N LYS A 409 -18.88 7.39 -16.10
CA LYS A 409 -17.66 7.97 -15.54
C LYS A 409 -17.47 7.60 -14.08
N LEU A 410 -18.56 7.63 -13.29
CA LEU A 410 -18.52 7.22 -11.88
C LEU A 410 -18.22 5.72 -11.75
N ASN A 411 -18.79 4.89 -12.65
CA ASN A 411 -18.54 3.46 -12.69
C ASN A 411 -17.04 3.18 -12.92
N LYS A 412 -16.41 3.88 -13.89
CA LYS A 412 -14.97 3.76 -14.14
C LYS A 412 -14.12 4.25 -12.97
N VAL A 413 -14.50 5.32 -12.31
CA VAL A 413 -13.77 5.83 -11.13
C VAL A 413 -13.86 4.83 -9.98
N PHE A 414 -15.00 4.17 -9.77
CA PHE A 414 -15.14 3.15 -8.74
C PHE A 414 -14.22 1.94 -9.00
N GLU A 415 -14.22 1.40 -10.22
CA GLU A 415 -13.36 0.28 -10.58
C GLU A 415 -11.87 0.67 -10.46
N ALA A 416 -11.50 1.88 -10.87
CA ALA A 416 -10.14 2.38 -10.70
C ALA A 416 -9.76 2.53 -9.22
N ALA A 417 -10.67 2.99 -8.36
CA ALA A 417 -10.45 3.07 -6.92
C ALA A 417 -10.25 1.67 -6.29
N LYS A 418 -11.07 0.70 -6.68
CA LYS A 418 -10.97 -0.69 -6.22
C LYS A 418 -9.65 -1.32 -6.67
N GLN A 419 -9.26 -1.11 -7.93
CA GLN A 419 -7.99 -1.61 -8.47
C GLN A 419 -6.79 -0.94 -7.78
N THR A 420 -6.86 0.37 -7.54
CA THR A 420 -5.83 1.10 -6.78
C THR A 420 -5.67 0.53 -5.38
N PHE A 421 -6.76 0.29 -4.65
CA PHE A 421 -6.71 -0.34 -3.33
C PHE A 421 -6.03 -1.71 -3.37
N ARG A 422 -6.45 -2.60 -4.28
CA ARG A 422 -5.91 -3.96 -4.38
C ARG A 422 -4.40 -3.99 -4.56
N GLN A 423 -3.85 -3.09 -5.37
CA GLN A 423 -2.42 -3.05 -5.66
C GLN A 423 -1.59 -2.39 -4.55
N ASN A 424 -2.23 -1.61 -3.68
CA ASN A 424 -1.56 -0.87 -2.60
C ASN A 424 -1.82 -1.41 -1.19
N ALA A 425 -2.53 -2.52 -1.04
CA ALA A 425 -2.90 -3.08 0.27
C ALA A 425 -2.56 -4.57 0.40
N VAL A 426 -1.45 -5.04 -0.20
CA VAL A 426 -1.08 -6.47 -0.23
C VAL A 426 -0.73 -7.04 1.14
N ASP A 427 -0.08 -6.23 2.01
CA ASP A 427 0.34 -6.63 3.36
C ASP A 427 0.27 -5.48 4.35
N ILE A 428 0.60 -4.29 3.94
CA ILE A 428 0.43 -3.00 4.62
C ILE A 428 -0.21 -2.03 3.63
N PHE A 429 -0.62 -0.85 4.09
CA PHE A 429 -1.00 0.23 3.18
C PHE A 429 0.26 0.85 2.58
N MET A 430 0.44 0.71 1.27
CA MET A 430 1.49 1.37 0.52
C MET A 430 0.98 2.70 -0.06
N ASP A 431 1.90 3.65 -0.21
CA ASP A 431 1.64 4.88 -0.97
C ASP A 431 1.43 4.55 -2.45
N CYS A 432 2.39 3.86 -3.06
CA CYS A 432 2.35 3.43 -4.45
C CYS A 432 3.05 2.08 -4.63
N PRO A 433 2.63 1.25 -5.60
CA PRO A 433 3.24 -0.05 -5.83
C PRO A 433 4.43 0.02 -6.80
N SER A 434 4.63 1.17 -7.47
CA SER A 434 5.68 1.38 -8.48
C SER A 434 6.99 1.88 -7.89
N ARG A 435 6.99 3.08 -7.29
CA ARG A 435 8.18 3.85 -6.93
C ARG A 435 8.75 3.44 -5.57
N GLU A 436 7.93 3.49 -4.50
CA GLU A 436 8.40 3.39 -3.11
C GLU A 436 7.97 2.11 -2.43
N ARG A 437 6.69 1.73 -2.57
CA ARG A 437 6.05 0.61 -1.86
C ARG A 437 6.09 0.79 -0.34
N ALA A 438 6.07 2.05 0.10
CA ALA A 438 6.29 2.45 1.48
C ALA A 438 5.00 2.50 2.28
N GLY A 439 5.09 2.16 3.57
CA GLY A 439 3.98 2.21 4.51
C GLY A 439 3.80 3.60 5.12
N TRP A 440 3.42 4.61 4.31
CA TRP A 440 3.29 5.98 4.75
C TRP A 440 2.12 6.20 5.72
N LEU A 441 2.40 6.92 6.79
CA LEU A 441 1.37 7.51 7.64
C LEU A 441 0.62 8.59 6.87
N CYS A 442 -0.57 8.97 7.29
CA CYS A 442 -1.55 9.80 6.57
C CYS A 442 -2.20 9.06 5.40
N ASP A 443 -1.44 8.56 4.42
CA ASP A 443 -1.95 7.69 3.35
C ASP A 443 -2.75 6.53 3.91
N SER A 444 -2.22 5.91 4.96
CA SER A 444 -2.85 4.80 5.68
C SER A 444 -4.19 5.15 6.31
N TYR A 445 -4.43 6.42 6.69
CA TYR A 445 -5.73 6.86 7.19
C TYR A 445 -6.82 6.67 6.12
N PHE A 446 -6.61 7.19 4.93
CA PHE A 446 -7.55 7.08 3.81
C PHE A 446 -7.68 5.64 3.31
N SER A 447 -6.54 4.95 3.15
CA SER A 447 -6.50 3.54 2.72
C SER A 447 -7.21 2.59 3.69
N SER A 448 -7.17 2.86 5.00
CA SER A 448 -7.89 2.05 6.00
C SER A 448 -9.41 2.17 5.91
N ILE A 449 -9.91 3.30 5.43
CA ILE A 449 -11.33 3.51 5.16
C ILE A 449 -11.73 2.72 3.89
N SER A 450 -10.87 2.74 2.87
CA SER A 450 -11.07 1.95 1.65
C SER A 450 -11.06 0.45 1.93
N GLU A 451 -10.16 -0.03 2.81
CA GLU A 451 -10.13 -1.44 3.21
C GLU A 451 -11.49 -1.89 3.75
N ARG A 452 -12.05 -1.13 4.70
CA ARG A 452 -13.35 -1.47 5.28
C ARG A 452 -14.47 -1.47 4.24
N ALA A 453 -14.41 -0.55 3.28
CA ALA A 453 -15.41 -0.44 2.23
C ALA A 453 -15.33 -1.58 1.20
N PHE A 454 -14.11 -2.00 0.81
CA PHE A 454 -13.93 -3.02 -0.21
C PHE A 454 -13.84 -4.44 0.33
N THR A 455 -13.40 -4.62 1.56
CA THR A 455 -13.17 -5.97 2.13
C THR A 455 -14.14 -6.33 3.25
N GLY A 456 -14.75 -5.33 3.89
CA GLY A 456 -15.52 -5.52 5.11
C GLY A 456 -14.65 -5.80 6.34
N LYS A 457 -13.31 -5.81 6.24
CA LYS A 457 -12.34 -6.24 7.28
C LYS A 457 -11.36 -5.11 7.59
N THR A 458 -10.46 -5.38 8.53
CA THR A 458 -9.39 -4.47 8.98
C THR A 458 -8.02 -5.15 9.01
N ALA A 459 -7.85 -6.30 8.37
CA ALA A 459 -6.65 -7.14 8.49
C ALA A 459 -5.35 -6.43 8.05
N VAL A 460 -5.41 -5.59 7.01
CA VAL A 460 -4.27 -4.79 6.57
C VAL A 460 -4.00 -3.66 7.55
N CYS A 461 -5.06 -3.01 8.06
CA CYS A 461 -4.96 -1.98 9.09
C CYS A 461 -4.39 -2.54 10.39
N ASP A 462 -4.85 -3.74 10.81
CA ASP A 462 -4.35 -4.45 11.99
C ASP A 462 -2.85 -4.70 11.86
N ASN A 463 -2.40 -5.26 10.73
CA ASN A 463 -0.98 -5.47 10.44
C ASN A 463 -0.18 -4.17 10.44
N PHE A 464 -0.72 -3.13 9.79
CA PHE A 464 -0.08 -1.82 9.71
C PHE A 464 0.14 -1.19 11.09
N LEU A 465 -0.90 -1.16 11.94
CA LEU A 465 -0.85 -0.58 13.27
C LEU A 465 0.00 -1.42 14.24
N GLU A 466 -0.08 -2.76 14.14
CA GLU A 466 0.74 -3.69 14.94
C GLU A 466 2.23 -3.42 14.73
N ASN A 467 2.66 -3.16 13.50
CA ASN A 467 4.06 -2.83 13.21
C ASN A 467 4.54 -1.59 13.98
N TYR A 468 3.69 -0.60 14.23
CA TYR A 468 4.03 0.56 15.09
C TYR A 468 3.95 0.25 16.60
N ALA A 469 3.24 -0.80 17.00
CA ALA A 469 3.14 -1.20 18.41
C ALA A 469 4.36 -2.01 18.88
N LEU A 470 4.92 -2.85 18.02
CA LEU A 470 5.94 -3.86 18.35
C LEU A 470 7.30 -3.30 18.77
N PRO A 471 7.92 -2.32 18.07
CA PRO A 471 9.23 -1.79 18.47
C PRO A 471 9.15 -1.05 19.80
N GLU A 472 10.13 -1.23 20.67
CA GLU A 472 10.24 -0.43 21.88
C GLU A 472 10.50 1.04 21.54
N ARG A 473 11.42 1.28 20.61
CA ARG A 473 11.78 2.60 20.10
C ARG A 473 12.12 2.53 18.61
N PHE A 474 12.15 3.66 17.95
CA PHE A 474 12.64 3.80 16.58
C PHE A 474 14.01 4.47 16.60
N GLU A 475 14.99 3.83 15.99
CA GLU A 475 16.34 4.38 15.88
C GLU A 475 16.35 5.62 14.97
N PHE A 476 17.31 6.50 15.15
CA PHE A 476 17.53 7.73 14.38
C PHE A 476 16.44 8.81 14.49
N LEU A 477 15.41 8.61 15.31
CA LEU A 477 14.34 9.59 15.55
C LEU A 477 14.43 10.18 16.96
N PRO A 478 13.91 11.41 17.18
CA PRO A 478 13.76 11.96 18.53
C PRO A 478 12.94 11.04 19.44
N GLU A 479 13.20 11.11 20.74
CA GLU A 479 12.43 10.32 21.71
C GLU A 479 10.93 10.65 21.62
N GLY A 480 10.11 9.61 21.51
CA GLY A 480 8.65 9.72 21.35
C GLY A 480 8.16 9.86 19.93
N MET A 481 9.02 10.23 18.97
CA MET A 481 8.64 10.32 17.56
C MET A 481 8.49 8.94 16.92
N ILE A 482 7.68 8.87 15.87
CA ILE A 482 7.47 7.66 15.06
C ILE A 482 7.87 7.92 13.61
N PRO A 483 8.31 6.89 12.87
CA PRO A 483 8.71 7.04 11.48
C PRO A 483 7.52 7.43 10.59
N MET A 484 7.80 8.26 9.61
CA MET A 484 6.81 8.72 8.62
C MET A 484 6.29 7.58 7.74
N CYS A 485 7.11 6.56 7.51
CA CYS A 485 6.74 5.30 6.83
C CYS A 485 7.37 4.11 7.54
N TYR A 486 6.61 2.98 7.64
CA TYR A 486 7.08 1.79 8.36
C TYR A 486 6.28 0.54 7.94
N PRO A 487 6.89 -0.67 7.88
CA PRO A 487 8.29 -1.01 8.13
C PRO A 487 9.24 -0.52 7.02
N ALA A 488 10.28 0.20 7.39
CA ALA A 488 11.26 0.82 6.49
C ALA A 488 12.54 1.21 7.25
N ASP A 489 13.66 1.29 6.53
CA ASP A 489 14.97 1.71 7.05
C ASP A 489 15.64 2.71 6.12
N HIS A 490 15.11 3.91 6.01
CA HIS A 490 15.74 4.96 5.19
C HIS A 490 16.84 5.74 5.92
N ASN A 491 17.09 5.53 7.21
CA ASN A 491 18.24 5.92 8.04
C ASN A 491 18.81 7.34 7.87
N ASP A 492 18.03 8.29 7.38
CA ASP A 492 18.47 9.67 7.19
C ASP A 492 18.07 10.60 8.35
N GLY A 493 17.23 10.11 9.28
CA GLY A 493 16.74 10.87 10.42
C GLY A 493 15.60 11.83 10.07
N VAL A 494 15.11 11.82 8.84
CA VAL A 494 13.98 12.64 8.41
C VAL A 494 12.66 12.02 8.89
N PHE A 495 11.76 12.84 9.39
CA PHE A 495 10.42 12.47 9.78
C PHE A 495 9.41 13.57 9.41
N ILE A 496 8.13 13.24 9.35
CA ILE A 496 7.05 14.19 9.09
C ILE A 496 6.18 14.28 10.34
N PRO A 497 6.30 15.36 11.15
CA PRO A 497 5.53 15.51 12.38
C PRO A 497 4.01 15.47 12.13
N ASN A 498 3.53 16.07 11.06
CA ASN A 498 2.12 16.04 10.68
C ASN A 498 1.59 14.61 10.46
N TRP A 499 2.40 13.72 9.85
CA TRP A 499 2.03 12.33 9.62
C TRP A 499 1.87 11.56 10.94
N SER A 500 2.73 11.86 11.91
CA SER A 500 2.61 11.28 13.25
C SER A 500 1.32 11.73 13.97
N LEU A 501 0.84 12.93 13.73
CA LEU A 501 -0.46 13.39 14.22
C LEU A 501 -1.63 12.69 13.50
N TRP A 502 -1.54 12.48 12.19
CA TRP A 502 -2.51 11.71 11.43
C TRP A 502 -2.62 10.25 11.90
N PHE A 503 -1.53 9.65 12.39
CA PHE A 503 -1.56 8.31 13.02
C PHE A 503 -2.55 8.26 14.17
N ILE A 504 -2.60 9.28 15.03
CA ILE A 504 -3.56 9.34 16.16
C ILE A 504 -5.00 9.48 15.65
N VAL A 505 -5.21 10.26 14.60
CA VAL A 505 -6.54 10.40 13.95
C VAL A 505 -6.98 9.07 13.32
N GLN A 506 -6.06 8.36 12.66
CA GLN A 506 -6.32 7.01 12.13
C GLN A 506 -6.69 6.02 13.22
N LEU A 507 -5.98 6.02 14.35
CA LEU A 507 -6.23 5.11 15.46
C LEU A 507 -7.62 5.34 16.09
N ASP A 508 -8.06 6.60 16.24
CA ASP A 508 -9.42 6.93 16.70
C ASP A 508 -10.48 6.45 15.69
N ASN A 509 -10.23 6.64 14.40
CA ASN A 509 -11.12 6.13 13.34
C ASN A 509 -11.19 4.60 13.35
N TYR A 510 -10.06 3.91 13.48
CA TYR A 510 -9.97 2.47 13.60
C TYR A 510 -10.78 1.94 14.80
N ALA A 511 -10.59 2.51 15.98
CA ALA A 511 -11.29 2.10 17.21
C ALA A 511 -12.81 2.30 17.09
N ARG A 512 -13.27 3.44 16.57
CA ARG A 512 -14.71 3.74 16.40
C ARG A 512 -15.41 2.82 15.40
N ASN A 513 -14.65 2.25 14.46
CA ASN A 513 -15.17 1.34 13.43
C ASN A 513 -14.98 -0.14 13.75
N GLY A 514 -14.75 -0.48 15.03
CA GLY A 514 -14.70 -1.86 15.50
C GLY A 514 -13.35 -2.54 15.31
N GLY A 515 -12.26 -1.76 15.27
CA GLY A 515 -10.89 -2.28 15.32
C GLY A 515 -10.59 -2.98 16.66
N ASP A 516 -9.49 -3.74 16.70
CA ASP A 516 -9.08 -4.51 17.87
C ASP A 516 -8.79 -3.61 19.09
N PRO A 517 -9.56 -3.71 20.18
CA PRO A 517 -9.34 -2.90 21.38
C PRO A 517 -8.03 -3.24 22.09
N GLN A 518 -7.47 -4.44 21.91
CA GLN A 518 -6.20 -4.82 22.50
C GLN A 518 -5.06 -4.09 21.81
N LEU A 519 -5.08 -4.02 20.50
CA LEU A 519 -4.10 -3.25 19.71
C LEU A 519 -4.16 -1.74 20.04
N VAL A 520 -5.38 -1.18 20.18
CA VAL A 520 -5.56 0.21 20.64
C VAL A 520 -4.95 0.43 22.02
N ALA A 521 -5.14 -0.52 22.95
CA ALA A 521 -4.55 -0.43 24.28
C ALA A 521 -3.02 -0.56 24.28
N GLN A 522 -2.45 -1.41 23.45
CA GLN A 522 -0.99 -1.55 23.27
C GLN A 522 -0.35 -0.26 22.75
N LEU A 523 -1.01 0.45 21.84
CA LEU A 523 -0.54 1.70 21.27
C LEU A 523 -0.62 2.92 22.20
N LYS A 524 -1.24 2.79 23.39
CA LYS A 524 -1.41 3.89 24.33
C LYS A 524 -0.09 4.57 24.72
N THR A 525 0.94 3.79 25.05
CA THR A 525 2.26 4.33 25.41
C THR A 525 2.87 5.09 24.25
N ARG A 526 2.74 4.55 23.02
CA ARG A 526 3.23 5.19 21.79
C ARG A 526 2.58 6.57 21.59
N VAL A 527 1.26 6.64 21.67
CA VAL A 527 0.49 7.90 21.56
C VAL A 527 0.85 8.88 22.67
N THR A 528 1.03 8.40 23.91
CA THR A 528 1.40 9.23 25.05
C THR A 528 2.78 9.88 24.85
N ASN A 529 3.78 9.09 24.43
CA ASN A 529 5.13 9.58 24.19
C ASN A 529 5.17 10.56 23.00
N LEU A 530 4.40 10.27 21.96
CA LEU A 530 4.29 11.16 20.79
C LEU A 530 3.68 12.51 21.17
N LEU A 531 2.60 12.53 21.95
CA LEU A 531 2.01 13.78 22.44
C LEU A 531 2.94 14.52 23.42
N ALA A 532 3.75 13.81 24.21
CA ALA A 532 4.76 14.41 25.07
C ALA A 532 5.87 15.10 24.26
N TYR A 533 6.30 14.50 23.13
CA TYR A 533 7.22 15.13 22.19
C TYR A 533 6.66 16.47 21.68
N PHE A 534 5.42 16.48 21.17
CA PHE A 534 4.79 17.71 20.69
C PHE A 534 4.59 18.76 21.78
N ALA A 535 4.29 18.36 23.01
CA ALA A 535 4.12 19.29 24.13
C ALA A 535 5.40 20.11 24.42
N ASN A 536 6.59 19.61 24.08
CA ASN A 536 7.85 20.35 24.22
C ASN A 536 8.04 21.45 23.14
N LEU A 537 7.22 21.42 22.07
CA LEU A 537 7.27 22.37 20.97
C LEU A 537 6.17 23.42 21.05
N GLU A 538 5.42 23.45 22.16
CA GLU A 538 4.37 24.43 22.36
C GLU A 538 4.94 25.77 22.80
N ASN A 539 4.43 26.86 22.22
CA ASN A 539 4.69 28.21 22.68
C ASN A 539 3.77 28.62 23.85
N GLU A 540 3.84 29.90 24.28
CA GLU A 540 3.05 30.45 25.40
C GLU A 540 1.52 30.40 25.16
N ASP A 541 1.09 30.39 23.90
CA ASP A 541 -0.31 30.27 23.48
C ASP A 541 -0.80 28.80 23.38
N GLY A 542 0.09 27.85 23.65
CA GLY A 542 -0.17 26.41 23.54
C GLY A 542 -0.21 25.89 22.08
N LEU A 543 0.31 26.67 21.15
CA LEU A 543 0.43 26.30 19.74
C LEU A 543 1.82 25.70 19.47
N LEU A 544 1.85 24.67 18.60
CA LEU A 544 3.10 24.12 18.08
C LEU A 544 3.83 25.20 17.27
N GLU A 545 5.08 25.46 17.65
CA GLU A 545 5.96 26.41 16.99
C GLU A 545 7.29 25.74 16.64
N LYS A 546 7.83 26.03 15.44
CA LYS A 546 9.13 25.51 14.96
C LYS A 546 9.19 23.99 14.95
N LEU A 547 8.17 23.38 14.35
CA LEU A 547 8.18 21.94 14.12
C LEU A 547 9.46 21.52 13.40
N GLU A 548 10.03 20.40 13.83
CA GLU A 548 11.31 19.90 13.33
C GLU A 548 11.12 19.04 12.06
N SER A 549 12.21 18.87 11.32
CA SER A 549 12.34 18.00 10.17
C SER A 549 11.44 18.43 8.99
N TRP A 550 10.77 17.50 8.31
CA TRP A 550 9.96 17.80 7.13
C TRP A 550 8.50 18.09 7.53
N VAL A 551 8.19 19.34 7.79
CA VAL A 551 6.79 19.73 8.06
C VAL A 551 6.01 19.67 6.76
N PHE A 552 4.96 18.86 6.72
CA PHE A 552 4.20 18.60 5.50
C PHE A 552 2.70 18.80 5.73
N VAL A 553 2.11 19.71 4.97
CA VAL A 553 0.67 19.98 5.00
C VAL A 553 -0.02 19.32 3.82
N GLU A 554 0.50 19.55 2.60
CA GLU A 554 -0.10 19.09 1.34
C GLU A 554 0.83 19.43 0.16
N TRP A 555 0.80 18.70 -0.95
CA TRP A 555 1.58 18.98 -2.17
C TRP A 555 1.10 20.22 -2.91
N SER A 556 1.19 21.39 -2.26
CA SER A 556 0.84 22.70 -2.82
C SER A 556 1.68 23.80 -2.18
N LYS A 557 1.34 25.06 -2.43
CA LYS A 557 1.98 26.21 -1.79
C LYS A 557 1.92 26.15 -0.25
N ALA A 558 0.94 25.46 0.32
CA ALA A 558 0.82 25.27 1.78
C ALA A 558 2.09 24.69 2.40
N ASN A 559 2.84 23.86 1.65
CA ASN A 559 4.07 23.23 2.10
C ASN A 559 5.28 24.17 2.18
N GLU A 560 5.20 25.34 1.57
CA GLU A 560 6.20 26.39 1.66
C GLU A 560 5.91 27.38 2.79
N LEU A 561 4.73 27.29 3.43
CA LEU A 561 4.22 28.22 4.45
C LEU A 561 4.16 27.55 5.83
N VAL A 562 5.20 26.76 6.14
CA VAL A 562 5.25 25.90 7.35
C VAL A 562 6.17 26.45 8.47
N GLN A 563 6.68 27.67 8.33
CA GLN A 563 7.62 28.28 9.24
C GLN A 563 6.93 28.64 10.57
N ASP A 564 7.69 28.60 11.63
CA ASP A 564 7.36 28.96 13.00
C ASP A 564 6.00 28.38 13.45
N VAL A 565 4.93 29.17 13.54
CA VAL A 565 3.60 28.68 13.87
C VAL A 565 2.84 28.40 12.59
N ASN A 566 2.70 27.10 12.21
CA ASN A 566 1.87 26.69 11.09
C ASN A 566 0.47 26.30 11.58
N TYR A 567 -0.56 27.02 11.16
CA TYR A 567 -1.91 26.83 11.66
C TYR A 567 -2.59 25.53 11.17
N PRO A 568 -2.44 25.06 9.92
CA PRO A 568 -2.91 23.72 9.53
C PRO A 568 -2.35 22.61 10.42
N SER A 569 -1.06 22.67 10.77
CA SER A 569 -0.43 21.72 11.71
C SER A 569 -1.05 21.79 13.10
N ASN A 570 -1.39 22.97 13.57
CA ASN A 570 -2.04 23.19 14.87
C ASN A 570 -3.51 22.75 14.87
N MET A 571 -4.23 22.90 13.76
CA MET A 571 -5.58 22.34 13.57
C MET A 571 -5.55 20.82 13.68
N LEU A 572 -4.58 20.18 13.03
CA LEU A 572 -4.36 18.72 13.11
C LEU A 572 -3.92 18.30 14.52
N TYR A 573 -3.06 19.08 15.19
CA TYR A 573 -2.66 18.83 16.58
C TYR A 573 -3.85 18.83 17.53
N SER A 574 -4.71 19.82 17.42
CA SER A 574 -5.97 19.88 18.17
C SER A 574 -6.81 18.62 17.95
N ALA A 575 -6.97 18.19 16.69
CA ALA A 575 -7.71 16.98 16.36
C ALA A 575 -7.07 15.74 16.97
N ALA A 576 -5.75 15.59 16.89
CA ALA A 576 -5.01 14.47 17.47
C ALA A 576 -5.16 14.41 19.00
N LEU A 577 -5.08 15.55 19.70
CA LEU A 577 -5.33 15.65 21.14
C LEU A 577 -6.77 15.21 21.47
N GLY A 578 -7.76 15.68 20.73
CA GLY A 578 -9.16 15.29 20.88
C GLY A 578 -9.37 13.79 20.66
N CYS A 579 -8.76 13.21 19.62
CA CYS A 579 -8.78 11.79 19.34
C CYS A 579 -8.16 10.96 20.48
N ALA A 580 -6.94 11.29 20.90
CA ALA A 580 -6.27 10.62 22.01
C ALA A 580 -7.04 10.75 23.33
N GLY A 581 -7.62 11.92 23.60
CA GLY A 581 -8.47 12.18 24.77
C GLY A 581 -9.70 11.27 24.81
N ARG A 582 -10.36 11.04 23.68
CA ARG A 582 -11.49 10.08 23.58
C ARG A 582 -11.03 8.64 23.71
N LEU A 583 -9.98 8.25 22.99
CA LEU A 583 -9.47 6.87 22.99
C LEU A 583 -9.11 6.38 24.39
N TYR A 584 -8.46 7.22 25.17
CA TYR A 584 -7.89 6.83 26.47
C TYR A 584 -8.57 7.49 27.67
N GLY A 585 -9.68 8.21 27.47
CA GLY A 585 -10.44 8.86 28.53
C GLY A 585 -9.68 10.00 29.22
N ASN A 586 -8.75 10.67 28.54
CA ASN A 586 -7.91 11.73 29.12
C ASN A 586 -8.56 13.11 28.95
N LYS A 587 -9.09 13.64 30.04
CA LYS A 587 -9.78 14.94 30.07
C LYS A 587 -8.83 16.13 29.85
N GLU A 588 -7.56 15.99 30.20
CA GLU A 588 -6.57 17.07 29.99
C GLU A 588 -6.29 17.26 28.51
N TRP A 589 -6.14 16.16 27.76
CA TRP A 589 -5.97 16.23 26.30
C TRP A 589 -7.22 16.79 25.60
N LEU A 590 -8.43 16.44 26.06
CA LEU A 590 -9.66 17.03 25.54
C LEU A 590 -9.70 18.55 25.76
N LYS A 591 -9.41 18.99 27.00
CA LYS A 591 -9.34 20.42 27.31
C LYS A 591 -8.26 21.15 26.48
N LYS A 592 -7.09 20.51 26.33
CA LYS A 592 -5.99 21.08 25.53
C LYS A 592 -6.38 21.19 24.06
N SER A 593 -7.07 20.19 23.52
CA SER A 593 -7.64 20.23 22.15
C SER A 593 -8.50 21.49 21.95
N ASP A 594 -9.40 21.78 22.89
CA ASP A 594 -10.28 22.94 22.81
C ASP A 594 -9.49 24.25 22.90
N ASN A 595 -8.51 24.34 23.82
CA ASN A 595 -7.64 25.53 23.94
C ASN A 595 -6.86 25.81 22.64
N VAL A 596 -6.29 24.77 22.01
CA VAL A 596 -5.58 24.91 20.72
C VAL A 596 -6.53 25.39 19.62
N LYS A 597 -7.77 24.88 19.58
CA LYS A 597 -8.80 25.37 18.63
C LYS A 597 -9.07 26.86 18.80
N GLU A 598 -9.29 27.30 20.05
CA GLU A 598 -9.56 28.69 20.37
C GLU A 598 -8.39 29.59 19.97
N ALA A 599 -7.13 29.16 20.26
CA ALA A 599 -5.94 29.93 19.90
C ALA A 599 -5.79 30.02 18.36
N VAL A 600 -5.97 28.95 17.64
CA VAL A 600 -5.95 28.94 16.16
C VAL A 600 -7.03 29.86 15.60
N LEU A 601 -8.25 29.75 16.08
CA LEU A 601 -9.37 30.58 15.62
C LEU A 601 -9.08 32.05 15.81
N HIS A 602 -8.52 32.41 16.98
CA HIS A 602 -8.24 33.81 17.33
C HIS A 602 -7.07 34.40 16.53
N GLN A 603 -6.03 33.61 16.26
CA GLN A 603 -4.82 34.11 15.61
C GLN A 603 -4.87 33.98 14.08
N SER A 604 -5.38 32.84 13.55
CA SER A 604 -5.31 32.54 12.12
C SER A 604 -6.43 33.24 11.32
N TYR A 605 -7.61 33.49 11.88
CA TYR A 605 -8.72 34.05 11.12
C TYR A 605 -8.59 35.59 11.03
N ASN A 606 -8.34 36.11 9.82
CA ASN A 606 -8.13 37.55 9.57
C ASN A 606 -9.42 38.34 9.29
N GLY A 607 -10.58 37.73 9.45
CA GLY A 607 -11.89 38.32 9.14
C GLY A 607 -12.46 37.86 7.77
N GLU A 608 -11.64 37.25 6.92
CA GLU A 608 -12.04 36.73 5.62
C GLU A 608 -11.59 35.29 5.39
N PHE A 609 -10.32 34.99 5.72
CA PHE A 609 -9.69 33.66 5.56
C PHE A 609 -8.88 33.29 6.81
N PHE A 610 -8.66 31.99 6.98
CA PHE A 610 -7.60 31.49 7.86
C PHE A 610 -6.26 31.65 7.15
N VAL A 611 -5.28 32.26 7.80
CA VAL A 611 -3.91 32.37 7.31
C VAL A 611 -3.10 31.11 7.66
N ASP A 612 -2.12 30.79 6.85
CA ASP A 612 -1.37 29.54 6.99
C ASP A 612 -0.36 29.58 8.12
N ASN A 613 0.27 30.74 8.41
CA ASN A 613 1.33 30.80 9.39
C ASN A 613 1.53 32.18 10.06
N ALA A 614 2.26 32.15 11.15
CA ALA A 614 2.84 33.34 11.78
C ALA A 614 4.35 33.14 11.96
N ILE A 615 5.10 34.23 11.87
CA ILE A 615 6.58 34.26 11.92
C ILE A 615 7.05 34.84 13.23
N ARG A 616 8.04 34.25 13.88
CA ARG A 616 8.71 34.75 15.06
C ARG A 616 9.81 35.72 14.67
N GLU A 617 9.59 37.03 14.91
CA GLU A 617 10.55 38.05 14.62
C GLU A 617 11.80 37.95 15.54
N GLU A 618 12.90 38.60 15.17
CA GLU A 618 14.12 38.68 16.02
C GLU A 618 13.84 39.34 17.37
N SER A 619 12.85 40.22 17.45
CA SER A 619 12.36 40.84 18.67
C SER A 619 11.72 39.87 19.68
N GLY A 620 11.38 38.67 19.21
CA GLY A 620 10.57 37.67 19.93
C GLY A 620 9.06 37.85 19.74
N GLU A 621 8.61 38.85 19.01
CA GLU A 621 7.19 39.03 18.67
C GLU A 621 6.73 38.04 17.59
N LEU A 622 5.50 37.53 17.71
CA LEU A 622 4.89 36.67 16.71
C LEU A 622 4.04 37.49 15.74
N THR A 623 4.50 37.64 14.51
CA THR A 623 3.82 38.39 13.45
C THR A 623 2.96 37.46 12.60
N ILE A 624 1.66 37.64 12.60
CA ILE A 624 0.71 36.89 11.76
C ILE A 624 0.89 37.33 10.30
N THR A 625 1.08 36.36 9.39
CA THR A 625 1.25 36.64 7.97
C THR A 625 -0.10 36.90 7.26
N ASN A 626 -0.05 37.25 5.98
CA ASN A 626 -1.23 37.26 5.11
C ASN A 626 -1.25 36.10 4.13
N ASN A 627 -0.45 35.03 4.39
CA ASN A 627 -0.40 33.85 3.54
C ASN A 627 -1.69 33.05 3.67
N THR A 628 -2.33 32.74 2.56
CA THR A 628 -3.60 32.00 2.56
C THR A 628 -3.59 30.91 1.48
N THR A 629 -4.02 29.71 1.87
CA THR A 629 -4.21 28.58 0.96
C THR A 629 -5.61 27.99 1.11
N GLU A 630 -6.12 27.32 0.06
CA GLU A 630 -7.34 26.53 0.18
C GLU A 630 -7.17 25.40 1.19
N ALA A 631 -6.00 24.76 1.24
CA ALA A 631 -5.70 23.68 2.18
C ALA A 631 -5.95 24.13 3.62
N CYS A 632 -5.49 25.33 4.02
CA CYS A 632 -5.73 25.86 5.34
C CYS A 632 -7.24 25.99 5.66
N GLN A 633 -8.05 26.48 4.71
CA GLN A 633 -9.50 26.57 4.86
C GLN A 633 -10.13 25.18 5.01
N TYR A 634 -9.69 24.21 4.21
CA TYR A 634 -10.21 22.83 4.29
C TYR A 634 -9.85 22.18 5.62
N TYR A 635 -8.64 22.36 6.14
CA TYR A 635 -8.25 21.91 7.48
C TYR A 635 -9.15 22.53 8.57
N ALA A 636 -9.45 23.83 8.47
CA ALA A 636 -10.30 24.53 9.45
C ALA A 636 -11.71 23.92 9.52
N PHE A 637 -12.35 23.65 8.38
CA PHE A 637 -13.70 23.07 8.35
C PHE A 637 -13.69 21.56 8.63
N PHE A 638 -12.68 20.82 8.15
CA PHE A 638 -12.60 19.38 8.38
C PHE A 638 -12.44 19.06 9.87
N PHE A 639 -11.60 19.81 10.59
CA PHE A 639 -11.36 19.64 12.02
C PHE A 639 -12.30 20.44 12.92
N ASN A 640 -13.34 21.05 12.36
CA ASN A 640 -14.35 21.83 13.09
C ASN A 640 -13.74 22.99 13.92
N ILE A 641 -12.75 23.69 13.36
CA ILE A 641 -12.31 25.01 13.84
C ILE A 641 -13.35 26.04 13.38
N ALA A 642 -13.83 25.88 12.14
CA ALA A 642 -14.93 26.65 11.56
C ALA A 642 -16.08 25.74 11.12
N THR A 643 -17.28 26.29 11.09
CA THR A 643 -18.49 25.63 10.53
C THR A 643 -19.23 26.61 9.62
N PRO A 644 -20.16 26.16 8.77
CA PRO A 644 -21.00 27.04 7.97
C PRO A 644 -21.76 28.08 8.81
N GLU A 645 -22.17 27.72 10.04
CA GLU A 645 -22.89 28.59 10.94
C GLU A 645 -21.98 29.66 11.57
N SER A 646 -20.75 29.30 11.92
CA SER A 646 -19.79 30.24 12.53
C SER A 646 -19.12 31.16 11.50
N HIS A 647 -18.90 30.66 10.27
CA HIS A 647 -18.19 31.38 9.19
C HIS A 647 -18.95 31.27 7.85
N PRO A 648 -20.17 31.80 7.75
CA PRO A 648 -21.02 31.60 6.56
C PRO A 648 -20.47 32.23 5.27
N GLU A 649 -19.76 33.36 5.37
CA GLU A 649 -19.16 34.03 4.21
C GLU A 649 -17.99 33.21 3.64
N LEU A 650 -17.12 32.70 4.52
CA LEU A 650 -16.00 31.82 4.11
C LEU A 650 -16.53 30.51 3.59
N TRP A 651 -17.56 29.92 4.20
CA TRP A 651 -18.22 28.74 3.71
C TRP A 651 -18.74 28.91 2.28
N ASN A 652 -19.40 30.04 2.00
CA ASN A 652 -19.87 30.34 0.66
C ASN A 652 -18.74 30.38 -0.37
N LYS A 653 -17.57 30.96 -0.01
CA LYS A 653 -16.37 30.96 -0.87
C LYS A 653 -15.80 29.57 -1.06
N ILE A 654 -15.73 28.75 -0.01
CA ILE A 654 -15.26 27.35 -0.10
C ILE A 654 -16.14 26.58 -1.08
N VAL A 655 -17.45 26.72 -1.02
CA VAL A 655 -18.39 25.99 -1.87
C VAL A 655 -18.33 26.47 -3.32
N ASN A 656 -18.38 27.77 -3.56
CA ASN A 656 -18.64 28.32 -4.89
C ASN A 656 -17.38 28.79 -5.63
N ASP A 657 -16.34 29.18 -4.91
CA ASP A 657 -15.17 29.85 -5.49
C ASP A 657 -13.92 28.96 -5.51
N PHE A 658 -13.84 27.93 -4.65
CA PHE A 658 -12.70 27.02 -4.53
C PHE A 658 -12.99 25.67 -5.18
N GLY A 659 -11.92 24.85 -5.32
CA GLY A 659 -12.02 23.50 -5.83
C GLY A 659 -11.35 23.30 -7.20
N PRO A 660 -11.50 22.13 -7.83
CA PRO A 660 -10.73 21.73 -9.00
C PRO A 660 -10.94 22.61 -10.23
N ASN A 661 -12.10 23.26 -10.36
CA ASN A 661 -12.46 24.08 -11.52
C ASN A 661 -12.29 25.60 -11.31
N ARG A 662 -11.64 25.99 -10.22
CA ARG A 662 -11.41 27.39 -9.91
C ARG A 662 -10.52 28.08 -10.96
N ASP A 663 -10.86 29.32 -11.34
CA ASP A 663 -9.98 30.21 -12.09
C ASP A 663 -9.11 31.05 -11.13
N ASP A 664 -7.85 30.69 -10.99
CA ASP A 664 -6.91 31.31 -10.06
C ASP A 664 -6.60 32.77 -10.37
N GLN A 665 -6.78 33.21 -11.60
CA GLN A 665 -6.48 34.60 -12.00
C GLN A 665 -7.64 35.54 -11.68
N VAL A 666 -8.85 35.01 -11.58
CA VAL A 666 -10.08 35.79 -11.43
C VAL A 666 -10.62 35.70 -10.00
N THR A 667 -10.53 34.54 -9.36
CA THR A 667 -11.18 34.26 -8.08
C THR A 667 -10.16 34.11 -6.98
N HIS A 668 -10.14 35.05 -6.02
CA HIS A 668 -9.25 35.06 -4.86
C HIS A 668 -7.76 34.83 -5.19
N PRO A 669 -7.10 35.68 -6.00
CA PRO A 669 -5.74 35.46 -6.51
C PRO A 669 -4.67 35.41 -5.41
N THR A 670 -4.98 35.84 -4.20
CA THR A 670 -4.09 35.76 -3.03
C THR A 670 -4.19 34.42 -2.27
N VAL A 671 -5.21 33.61 -2.58
CA VAL A 671 -5.40 32.28 -1.95
C VAL A 671 -4.85 31.22 -2.88
N PHE A 672 -3.79 30.53 -2.49
CA PHE A 672 -3.19 29.46 -3.29
C PHE A 672 -4.05 28.22 -3.31
N ARG A 673 -4.11 27.54 -4.46
CA ARG A 673 -4.91 26.32 -4.64
C ARG A 673 -4.42 25.17 -3.79
N ALA A 674 -5.36 24.31 -3.38
CA ALA A 674 -5.07 22.97 -2.91
C ALA A 674 -4.75 22.03 -4.08
N ASN A 675 -4.06 20.93 -3.76
CA ASN A 675 -3.85 19.81 -4.67
C ASN A 675 -4.78 18.64 -4.32
N ALA A 676 -4.69 17.57 -5.09
CA ALA A 676 -5.41 16.34 -4.84
C ALA A 676 -4.94 15.56 -3.63
N PHE A 677 -3.73 15.78 -3.17
CA PHE A 677 -3.11 14.85 -2.21
C PHE A 677 -3.90 14.78 -0.89
N ILE A 678 -4.06 15.86 -0.18
CA ILE A 678 -4.88 15.93 1.04
C ILE A 678 -6.04 16.89 0.85
N GLY A 679 -5.76 18.10 0.39
CA GLY A 679 -6.75 19.18 0.35
C GLY A 679 -8.05 18.79 -0.33
N ASN A 680 -7.97 18.14 -1.49
CA ASN A 680 -9.16 17.72 -2.22
C ASN A 680 -9.96 16.62 -1.50
N TYR A 681 -9.30 15.71 -0.78
CA TYR A 681 -10.00 14.67 0.01
C TYR A 681 -10.70 15.26 1.23
N LEU A 682 -10.08 16.24 1.90
CA LEU A 682 -10.72 16.98 2.97
C LEU A 682 -11.94 17.74 2.43
N ARG A 683 -11.81 18.39 1.27
CA ARG A 683 -12.91 19.08 0.60
C ARG A 683 -14.08 18.14 0.33
N MET A 684 -13.83 16.95 -0.23
CA MET A 684 -14.89 15.96 -0.49
C MET A 684 -15.61 15.52 0.78
N ASP A 685 -14.89 15.33 1.87
CA ASP A 685 -15.50 15.00 3.15
C ASP A 685 -16.34 16.17 3.71
N ILE A 686 -15.87 17.42 3.55
CA ILE A 686 -16.62 18.61 3.93
C ILE A 686 -17.91 18.74 3.10
N LEU A 687 -17.85 18.60 1.77
CA LEU A 687 -19.01 18.66 0.89
C LEU A 687 -20.04 17.58 1.26
N SER A 688 -19.57 16.35 1.52
CA SER A 688 -20.40 15.24 1.99
C SER A 688 -21.10 15.55 3.31
N ARG A 689 -20.36 16.09 4.28
CA ARG A 689 -20.82 16.40 5.62
C ARG A 689 -21.98 17.41 5.61
N TYR A 690 -21.91 18.37 4.70
CA TYR A 690 -22.90 19.43 4.58
C TYR A 690 -23.90 19.25 3.43
N ASN A 691 -24.09 18.00 2.95
CA ASN A 691 -25.12 17.60 2.00
C ASN A 691 -25.01 18.27 0.61
N LEU A 692 -23.77 18.44 0.12
CA LEU A 692 -23.49 18.98 -1.22
C LEU A 692 -23.10 17.88 -2.22
N GLN A 693 -23.83 16.75 -2.22
CA GLN A 693 -23.48 15.57 -3.04
C GLN A 693 -23.52 15.86 -4.54
N GLY A 694 -24.41 16.71 -5.03
CA GLY A 694 -24.42 17.09 -6.45
C GLY A 694 -23.11 17.72 -6.90
N GLN A 695 -22.58 18.66 -6.11
CA GLN A 695 -21.26 19.26 -6.37
C GLN A 695 -20.12 18.25 -6.23
N LEU A 696 -20.15 17.44 -5.16
CA LEU A 696 -19.16 16.40 -4.92
C LEU A 696 -19.06 15.43 -6.10
N VAL A 697 -20.20 14.98 -6.65
CA VAL A 697 -20.26 14.10 -7.84
C VAL A 697 -19.66 14.78 -9.07
N SER A 698 -19.95 16.07 -9.29
CA SER A 698 -19.33 16.81 -10.39
C SER A 698 -17.81 16.88 -10.24
N GLU A 699 -17.32 17.25 -9.06
CA GLU A 699 -15.89 17.36 -8.79
C GLU A 699 -15.16 16.02 -8.87
N ILE A 700 -15.79 14.90 -8.47
CA ILE A 700 -15.24 13.55 -8.70
C ILE A 700 -15.03 13.28 -10.19
N GLN A 701 -16.01 13.61 -11.03
CA GLN A 701 -15.89 13.39 -12.47
C GLN A 701 -14.80 14.26 -13.08
N ASP A 702 -14.76 15.54 -12.72
CA ASP A 702 -13.79 16.50 -13.27
C ASP A 702 -12.36 16.16 -12.89
N TYR A 703 -12.17 15.59 -11.69
CA TYR A 703 -10.85 15.33 -11.13
C TYR A 703 -10.32 13.92 -11.41
N PHE A 704 -11.14 12.88 -11.15
CA PHE A 704 -10.66 11.49 -11.14
C PHE A 704 -10.94 10.71 -12.41
N TYR A 705 -11.91 11.13 -13.25
CA TYR A 705 -12.24 10.35 -14.44
C TYR A 705 -11.11 10.25 -15.44
N SER A 706 -10.32 11.30 -15.62
CA SER A 706 -9.17 11.28 -16.52
C SER A 706 -8.10 10.25 -16.09
N MET A 707 -7.84 10.15 -14.77
CA MET A 707 -6.93 9.17 -14.19
C MET A 707 -7.44 7.75 -14.45
N ALA A 708 -8.70 7.48 -14.07
CA ALA A 708 -9.36 6.20 -14.28
C ALA A 708 -9.38 5.78 -15.75
N HIS A 709 -9.57 6.73 -16.68
CA HIS A 709 -9.58 6.47 -18.11
C HIS A 709 -8.19 6.15 -18.66
N LEU A 710 -7.17 6.87 -18.22
CA LEU A 710 -5.80 6.75 -18.74
C LEU A 710 -5.06 5.51 -18.20
N THR A 711 -5.23 5.20 -16.93
CA THR A 711 -4.46 4.11 -16.30
C THR A 711 -5.30 3.01 -15.67
N GLY A 712 -6.61 3.20 -15.53
CA GLY A 712 -7.46 2.28 -14.75
C GLY A 712 -7.16 2.28 -13.25
N THR A 713 -6.36 3.23 -12.78
CA THR A 713 -6.00 3.47 -11.37
C THR A 713 -6.10 4.96 -11.05
N LEU A 714 -6.07 5.31 -9.76
CA LEU A 714 -6.12 6.69 -9.29
C LEU A 714 -4.73 7.15 -8.81
N TRP A 715 -4.42 8.43 -9.01
CA TRP A 715 -3.08 8.98 -8.94
C TRP A 715 -2.81 9.73 -7.64
N GLU A 716 -1.53 10.01 -7.39
CA GLU A 716 -1.07 10.82 -6.27
C GLU A 716 -1.57 12.27 -6.36
N ASN A 717 -1.58 12.83 -7.56
CA ASN A 717 -2.08 14.19 -7.84
C ASN A 717 -2.45 14.33 -9.32
N MET A 718 -2.88 15.53 -9.76
CA MET A 718 -3.28 15.78 -11.16
C MET A 718 -2.18 15.62 -12.18
N HIS A 719 -0.91 15.59 -11.75
CA HIS A 719 0.23 15.59 -12.65
C HIS A 719 0.80 14.18 -12.80
N SER A 720 1.02 13.75 -14.03
CA SER A 720 1.62 12.44 -14.35
C SER A 720 3.11 12.31 -13.97
N HIS A 721 3.70 13.31 -13.34
CA HIS A 721 5.07 13.24 -12.80
C HIS A 721 5.15 12.44 -11.49
N ALA A 722 4.05 12.36 -10.76
CA ALA A 722 3.88 11.54 -9.57
C ALA A 722 3.37 10.13 -9.93
N SER A 723 3.14 9.28 -8.94
CA SER A 723 2.62 7.92 -9.15
C SER A 723 1.23 7.94 -9.78
N CYS A 724 1.03 7.18 -10.84
CA CYS A 724 -0.27 7.01 -11.47
C CYS A 724 -1.09 5.85 -10.83
N ASN A 725 -0.66 5.39 -9.67
CA ASN A 725 -1.33 4.40 -8.84
C ASN A 725 -0.96 4.66 -7.38
N HIS A 726 -1.83 5.35 -6.64
CA HIS A 726 -1.51 5.80 -5.28
C HIS A 726 -2.60 5.39 -4.29
N GLY A 727 -2.21 4.65 -3.24
CA GLY A 727 -3.10 3.90 -2.35
C GLY A 727 -4.22 4.71 -1.72
N PHE A 728 -3.92 5.92 -1.18
CA PHE A 728 -4.92 6.74 -0.54
C PHE A 728 -6.04 7.20 -1.48
N ALA A 729 -5.76 7.32 -2.79
CA ALA A 729 -6.76 7.75 -3.79
C ALA A 729 -7.93 6.75 -3.91
N SER A 730 -7.75 5.51 -3.48
CA SER A 730 -8.80 4.51 -3.38
C SER A 730 -9.97 4.94 -2.48
N PHE A 731 -9.76 5.92 -1.60
CA PHE A 731 -10.80 6.50 -0.73
C PHE A 731 -12.04 6.99 -1.51
N ILE A 732 -11.87 7.38 -2.77
CA ILE A 732 -13.00 7.80 -3.62
C ILE A 732 -14.03 6.68 -3.83
N GLY A 733 -13.62 5.42 -3.82
CA GLY A 733 -14.57 4.29 -3.86
C GLY A 733 -15.50 4.26 -2.63
N TYR A 734 -14.96 4.56 -1.44
CA TYR A 734 -15.80 4.74 -0.24
C TYR A 734 -16.72 5.96 -0.38
N VAL A 735 -16.23 7.07 -0.94
CA VAL A 735 -17.06 8.27 -1.17
C VAL A 735 -18.23 7.95 -2.11
N LEU A 736 -18.01 7.14 -3.16
CA LEU A 736 -19.09 6.70 -4.06
C LEU A 736 -20.13 5.84 -3.35
N TYR A 737 -19.74 4.94 -2.46
CA TYR A 737 -20.67 4.20 -1.62
C TYR A 737 -21.44 5.11 -0.67
N ARG A 738 -20.78 6.06 -0.02
CA ARG A 738 -21.36 6.94 0.99
C ARG A 738 -22.30 7.99 0.39
N ASP A 739 -21.87 8.64 -0.68
CA ASP A 739 -22.50 9.86 -1.18
C ASP A 739 -23.29 9.67 -2.47
N VAL A 740 -23.07 8.60 -3.22
CA VAL A 740 -23.79 8.30 -4.47
C VAL A 740 -24.74 7.13 -4.30
N LEU A 741 -24.25 5.99 -3.82
CA LEU A 741 -25.11 4.85 -3.51
C LEU A 741 -26.04 5.16 -2.33
N GLY A 742 -25.51 5.86 -1.32
CA GLY A 742 -26.30 6.33 -0.16
C GLY A 742 -26.06 5.52 1.12
N ILE A 743 -25.03 4.65 1.19
CA ILE A 743 -24.63 3.96 2.44
C ILE A 743 -23.81 4.95 3.29
N LYS A 744 -24.52 5.89 3.96
CA LYS A 744 -23.88 7.02 4.65
C LYS A 744 -22.95 6.59 5.78
N GLU A 745 -23.38 5.64 6.59
CA GLU A 745 -22.65 5.22 7.78
C GLU A 745 -22.94 3.77 8.13
N VAL A 746 -21.89 3.05 8.54
CA VAL A 746 -21.98 1.70 9.07
C VAL A 746 -21.31 1.67 10.44
N ASP A 747 -22.08 1.84 11.51
CA ASP A 747 -21.60 1.71 12.89
C ASP A 747 -21.65 0.22 13.30
N ARG A 748 -20.51 -0.43 13.19
CA ARG A 748 -20.38 -1.86 13.51
C ARG A 748 -20.52 -2.14 15.00
N THR A 749 -20.15 -1.19 15.85
CA THR A 749 -20.19 -1.33 17.31
C THR A 749 -21.62 -1.29 17.83
N LYS A 750 -22.45 -0.38 17.29
CA LYS A 750 -23.86 -0.26 17.62
C LYS A 750 -24.77 -1.08 16.69
N LYS A 751 -24.21 -1.76 15.69
CA LYS A 751 -24.96 -2.47 14.64
C LYS A 751 -26.05 -1.59 14.02
N LYS A 752 -25.65 -0.42 13.55
CA LYS A 752 -26.51 0.57 12.92
C LYS A 752 -26.03 0.90 11.51
N ILE A 753 -26.93 0.95 10.57
CA ILE A 753 -26.68 1.41 9.20
C ILE A 753 -27.55 2.63 8.94
N THR A 754 -26.95 3.71 8.45
CA THR A 754 -27.68 4.89 8.01
C THR A 754 -27.62 4.97 6.48
N ILE A 755 -28.78 4.98 5.84
CA ILE A 755 -28.94 5.19 4.40
C ILE A 755 -29.42 6.62 4.20
N ARG A 756 -28.80 7.34 3.26
CA ARG A 756 -29.18 8.71 2.92
C ARG A 756 -29.44 8.84 1.43
N PHE A 757 -30.62 9.31 1.06
CA PHE A 757 -30.95 9.69 -0.30
C PHE A 757 -30.85 11.20 -0.47
N THR A 758 -30.24 11.64 -1.58
CA THR A 758 -30.01 13.06 -1.91
C THR A 758 -30.43 13.31 -3.37
N ASP A 759 -30.55 14.56 -3.75
CA ASP A 759 -30.79 14.93 -5.13
C ASP A 759 -29.50 14.80 -5.95
N LEU A 760 -29.46 13.78 -6.81
CA LEU A 760 -28.40 13.54 -7.77
C LEU A 760 -28.97 13.51 -9.18
N ASP A 761 -28.19 13.96 -10.16
CA ASP A 761 -28.54 13.83 -11.59
C ASP A 761 -28.17 12.42 -12.09
N LEU A 762 -28.90 11.42 -11.53
CA LEU A 762 -28.76 10.00 -11.85
C LEU A 762 -30.12 9.36 -11.91
N GLU A 763 -30.34 8.48 -12.90
CA GLU A 763 -31.56 7.71 -13.07
C GLU A 763 -31.62 6.51 -12.11
N HIS A 764 -30.47 5.86 -11.88
CA HIS A 764 -30.37 4.71 -10.99
C HIS A 764 -28.96 4.56 -10.44
N CYS A 765 -28.87 3.87 -9.30
CA CYS A 765 -27.61 3.41 -8.71
C CYS A 765 -27.85 2.10 -7.96
N SER A 766 -26.88 1.20 -8.02
CA SER A 766 -26.87 -0.02 -7.23
C SER A 766 -25.48 -0.43 -6.83
N GLY A 767 -25.36 -1.16 -5.73
CA GLY A 767 -24.05 -1.61 -5.24
C GLY A 767 -24.16 -2.56 -4.08
N SER A 768 -23.03 -3.16 -3.77
CA SER A 768 -22.82 -4.05 -2.64
C SER A 768 -21.55 -3.65 -1.89
N MET A 769 -21.69 -3.42 -0.59
CA MET A 769 -20.57 -3.08 0.31
C MET A 769 -20.40 -4.17 1.38
N PRO A 770 -19.23 -4.78 1.50
CA PRO A 770 -18.95 -5.80 2.51
C PRO A 770 -18.96 -5.25 3.94
N VAL A 771 -19.49 -6.06 4.88
CA VAL A 771 -19.48 -5.78 6.32
C VAL A 771 -19.15 -7.07 7.08
N GLY A 772 -17.89 -7.30 7.40
CA GLY A 772 -17.41 -8.60 7.84
C GLY A 772 -17.54 -9.63 6.73
N ASP A 773 -18.20 -10.76 7.03
CA ASP A 773 -18.47 -11.82 6.05
C ASP A 773 -19.87 -11.69 5.40
N GLU A 774 -20.64 -10.65 5.77
CA GLU A 774 -21.94 -10.30 5.19
C GLU A 774 -21.83 -9.04 4.28
N VAL A 775 -22.92 -8.60 3.69
CA VAL A 775 -22.97 -7.45 2.77
C VAL A 775 -24.17 -6.55 3.03
N ILE A 776 -24.01 -5.27 2.69
CA ILE A 776 -25.13 -4.35 2.46
C ILE A 776 -25.31 -4.28 0.95
N LYS A 777 -26.54 -4.57 0.45
CA LYS A 777 -26.91 -4.31 -0.93
C LYS A 777 -27.96 -3.22 -0.96
N LEU A 778 -27.70 -2.21 -1.76
CA LEU A 778 -28.64 -1.12 -2.01
C LEU A 778 -28.77 -0.91 -3.50
N ALA A 779 -30.01 -0.80 -3.96
CA ALA A 779 -30.34 -0.38 -5.31
C ALA A 779 -31.44 0.66 -5.24
N TRP A 780 -31.35 1.69 -6.04
CA TRP A 780 -32.43 2.69 -6.18
C TRP A 780 -32.55 3.16 -7.62
N SER A 781 -33.74 3.55 -8.00
CA SER A 781 -34.05 4.20 -9.27
C SER A 781 -34.96 5.41 -9.04
N ARG A 782 -34.83 6.41 -9.87
CA ARG A 782 -35.61 7.66 -9.80
C ARG A 782 -36.45 7.83 -11.06
N GLU A 783 -37.74 7.98 -10.88
CA GLU A 783 -38.68 8.37 -11.93
C GLU A 783 -39.49 9.58 -11.47
N ASN A 784 -39.37 10.69 -12.19
CA ASN A 784 -40.02 11.94 -11.85
C ASN A 784 -39.66 12.39 -10.40
N ASN A 785 -40.68 12.49 -9.53
CA ASN A 785 -40.51 12.87 -8.12
C ASN A 785 -40.56 11.68 -7.16
N THR A 786 -40.29 10.47 -7.63
CA THR A 786 -40.31 9.25 -6.83
C THR A 786 -38.96 8.55 -6.94
N LEU A 787 -38.40 8.16 -5.79
CA LEU A 787 -37.22 7.33 -5.67
C LEU A 787 -37.64 5.98 -5.07
N GLN A 788 -37.54 4.93 -5.87
CA GLN A 788 -37.80 3.55 -5.44
C GLN A 788 -36.47 2.89 -5.02
N TYR A 789 -36.47 2.16 -3.89
CA TYR A 789 -35.25 1.50 -3.44
C TYR A 789 -35.48 0.10 -2.90
N LYS A 790 -34.45 -0.75 -3.06
CA LYS A 790 -34.36 -2.09 -2.45
C LYS A 790 -33.12 -2.15 -1.59
N LEU A 791 -33.26 -2.62 -0.33
CA LEU A 791 -32.16 -2.67 0.65
C LEU A 791 -32.10 -4.04 1.30
N GLU A 792 -30.92 -4.65 1.27
CA GLU A 792 -30.58 -5.84 2.05
C GLU A 792 -29.46 -5.49 3.02
N VAL A 793 -29.57 -5.89 4.29
CA VAL A 793 -28.58 -5.58 5.34
C VAL A 793 -28.18 -6.81 6.13
N PRO A 794 -27.00 -6.82 6.73
CA PRO A 794 -26.54 -7.87 7.61
C PRO A 794 -27.51 -8.10 8.79
N LYS A 795 -27.59 -9.37 9.23
CA LYS A 795 -28.50 -9.74 10.31
C LYS A 795 -28.18 -9.00 11.61
N GLY A 796 -29.23 -8.43 12.21
CA GLY A 796 -29.14 -7.74 13.50
C GLY A 796 -28.73 -6.28 13.44
N PHE A 797 -28.51 -5.73 12.25
CA PHE A 797 -28.33 -4.28 12.07
C PHE A 797 -29.68 -3.56 12.07
N LYS A 798 -29.71 -2.41 12.73
CA LYS A 798 -30.84 -1.45 12.66
C LYS A 798 -30.58 -0.49 11.50
N VAL A 799 -31.62 -0.23 10.71
CA VAL A 799 -31.55 0.70 9.58
C VAL A 799 -32.21 2.01 9.95
N GLU A 800 -31.54 3.12 9.66
CA GLU A 800 -32.10 4.46 9.67
C GLU A 800 -32.04 5.02 8.24
N ILE A 801 -33.14 5.61 7.77
CA ILE A 801 -33.23 6.18 6.43
C ILE A 801 -33.42 7.68 6.55
N GLU A 802 -32.50 8.45 5.97
CA GLU A 802 -32.55 9.89 5.86
C GLU A 802 -32.93 10.27 4.42
N ASN A 803 -34.06 10.87 4.22
CA ASN A 803 -34.40 11.45 2.93
C ASN A 803 -34.06 12.95 2.90
N MET A 804 -32.97 13.27 2.23
CA MET A 804 -32.51 14.64 1.97
C MET A 804 -32.80 15.05 0.52
N SER A 805 -33.49 14.19 -0.26
CA SER A 805 -33.90 14.48 -1.63
C SER A 805 -35.25 15.16 -1.67
N SER A 806 -35.56 15.80 -2.78
CA SER A 806 -36.90 16.35 -3.09
C SER A 806 -37.94 15.27 -3.44
N ALA A 807 -37.50 14.01 -3.69
CA ALA A 807 -38.36 12.92 -4.12
C ALA A 807 -39.05 12.21 -2.94
N GLU A 808 -40.23 11.66 -3.18
CA GLU A 808 -40.86 10.67 -2.31
C GLU A 808 -40.11 9.34 -2.40
N ILE A 809 -39.67 8.78 -1.25
CA ILE A 809 -38.96 7.51 -1.20
C ILE A 809 -39.90 6.34 -0.95
N ILE A 810 -39.82 5.30 -1.78
CA ILE A 810 -40.71 4.14 -1.71
C ILE A 810 -39.83 2.86 -1.68
N PRO A 811 -39.98 2.00 -0.64
CA PRO A 811 -39.31 0.71 -0.64
C PRO A 811 -39.91 -0.21 -1.70
N MET A 812 -39.07 -0.91 -2.46
CA MET A 812 -39.47 -2.01 -3.33
C MET A 812 -39.56 -3.32 -2.53
N GLU A 813 -40.50 -4.20 -2.85
CA GLU A 813 -40.64 -5.52 -2.22
C GLU A 813 -39.45 -6.47 -2.52
#